data_99e7e22753349155780a278f363ebe88
#
_entry.id   99e7e22753349155780a278f363ebe88
#
_cell.length_a   1.000
_cell.length_b   1.000
_cell.length_c   1.000
_cell.angle_alpha   90.00
_cell.angle_beta   90.00
_cell.angle_gamma   90.00
#
_symmetry.space_group_name_H-M   'P 1'
#
loop_
_entity.id
_entity.type
_entity.pdbx_description
1 polymer ?
#
loop_
_entity_poly.entity_id
_entity_poly.type
_entity_poly.pdbx_seq_one_letter_code
_entity_poly.pdbx_strand_id
1 'polypeptide(L)'
;MRILIVAVAFAIPAIALADDADPIIVTGRGLDAPLGTEAYDSVVIARDRLALNASGRIEDVLGDVAGFQQFRRTDSRAANPTSQGATLRALGGNASSRALVLLDGVPQADPFTGYIPYSALRPERLASVRITRGGGAGAFGVGAVAGTIELASGGPDDLPALSARAFGGSRNASEISGGIVQRLGKGFVTLNAGWDRGDGYNLIPALQRGKADISARYDAWSTALRGVAPINAALEIQGSALVFDDHRLRGLVGTASRSRGADASIKLVGRGRWGFEALAYVQERGFRAGFVSTAADRASTTTTLDQFNTPSLGLGAKVEVRPPVGADSSLRIGADIRDAAGRTNEFFRYVSGAPTRIRRAGGVNTTFGAFVEGSTVLGPLILTGGARLDHWSIKGGFLTESAVGTGLATLDLKFADRSGTRPTFRGGALLKLADNIDLRGAGYTGFRVPTLNELYRPFRVGADATAANAALGLETLKGFEGSINVRAGKAALSLTAFRNQLDGAIANVTLGAGPAVFPQVGFVAAGGVFRQRLNVDAIDVKGVEATATVPLGDFRLSASYAYTDARVRASGPALPLDDKRPAQTPAHQGSATFAYAPASGPQGSVSIGYAGAQFEDDLQTRRLPKAFTLGGVVSVPLFAGVRIVARAENIFDEKVVSGISSTGVEDLGTPQTFWLGLTLAR
;
A
#
# COMPACT_ATOMS: atom_id res chain seq x y z
N MET A 1 15.24 11.53 23.08
CA MET A 1 14.43 10.44 23.66
C MET A 1 15.15 9.14 23.35
N ARG A 2 15.64 8.46 24.37
CA ARG A 2 16.45 7.25 24.23
C ARG A 2 15.56 6.14 23.66
N ILE A 3 16.06 5.47 22.62
CA ILE A 3 15.43 4.31 22.01
C ILE A 3 15.53 3.19 23.06
N LEU A 4 14.42 2.84 23.65
CA LEU A 4 14.30 1.62 24.45
C LEU A 4 14.11 0.48 23.43
N ILE A 5 15.20 -0.18 23.06
CA ILE A 5 15.14 -1.47 22.38
C ILE A 5 14.62 -2.45 23.44
N VAL A 6 13.32 -2.72 23.42
CA VAL A 6 12.76 -3.84 24.17
C VAL A 6 13.17 -5.11 23.41
N ALA A 7 14.29 -5.69 23.80
CA ALA A 7 14.62 -7.06 23.45
C ALA A 7 13.62 -7.94 24.18
N VAL A 8 12.57 -8.38 23.51
CA VAL A 8 11.70 -9.44 23.98
C VAL A 8 12.49 -10.74 23.82
N ALA A 9 13.20 -11.13 24.88
CA ALA A 9 13.80 -12.44 24.97
C ALA A 9 12.65 -13.45 25.12
N PHE A 10 12.35 -14.20 24.05
CA PHE A 10 11.50 -15.38 24.15
C PHE A 10 12.24 -16.45 24.95
N ALA A 11 11.97 -16.54 26.24
CA ALA A 11 12.28 -17.72 27.02
C ALA A 11 11.34 -18.83 26.52
N ILE A 12 11.85 -19.76 25.72
CA ILE A 12 11.12 -20.97 25.30
C ILE A 12 11.18 -21.93 26.51
N PRO A 13 10.05 -22.22 27.17
CA PRO A 13 10.05 -23.30 28.15
C PRO A 13 10.28 -24.63 27.43
N ALA A 14 11.22 -25.41 27.89
CA ALA A 14 11.40 -26.79 27.47
C ALA A 14 10.14 -27.59 27.88
N ILE A 15 9.25 -27.88 26.95
CA ILE A 15 8.08 -28.73 27.17
C ILE A 15 8.50 -30.16 26.90
N ALA A 16 8.31 -30.97 27.92
CA ALA A 16 8.54 -32.42 27.91
C ALA A 16 7.72 -33.08 26.79
N LEU A 17 8.37 -34.01 26.07
CA LEU A 17 7.78 -34.86 25.05
C LEU A 17 6.78 -35.83 25.68
N ALA A 18 5.56 -35.82 25.17
CA ALA A 18 4.57 -36.88 25.36
C ALA A 18 4.00 -37.28 24.02
N ASP A 19 4.22 -38.51 23.68
CA ASP A 19 3.53 -39.50 22.86
C ASP A 19 2.87 -39.17 21.49
N ASP A 20 2.97 -40.19 20.64
CA ASP A 20 2.43 -40.42 19.31
C ASP A 20 1.02 -39.86 19.06
N ALA A 21 0.98 -38.63 18.58
CA ALA A 21 -0.17 -38.06 17.91
C ALA A 21 0.25 -37.68 16.46
N ASP A 22 -0.67 -37.78 15.52
CA ASP A 22 -0.48 -37.39 14.12
C ASP A 22 0.44 -36.18 13.97
N PRO A 23 1.32 -36.12 12.97
CA PRO A 23 2.28 -35.06 12.83
C PRO A 23 1.57 -33.70 12.73
N ILE A 24 1.74 -32.87 13.79
CA ILE A 24 1.21 -31.50 13.78
C ILE A 24 1.99 -30.70 12.74
N ILE A 25 1.37 -30.41 11.61
CA ILE A 25 1.96 -29.56 10.58
C ILE A 25 1.67 -28.11 10.95
N VAL A 26 2.68 -27.42 11.47
CA VAL A 26 2.61 -25.98 11.74
C VAL A 26 2.90 -25.25 10.44
N THR A 27 1.88 -24.63 9.87
CA THR A 27 2.00 -23.93 8.56
C THR A 27 2.41 -22.48 8.71
N GLY A 28 2.21 -21.88 9.89
CA GLY A 28 2.37 -20.43 10.08
C GLY A 28 1.35 -19.59 9.32
N ARG A 29 0.34 -20.21 8.73
CA ARG A 29 -0.76 -19.52 8.04
C ARG A 29 -1.90 -19.28 9.03
N GLY A 30 -2.81 -18.36 8.67
CA GLY A 30 -4.09 -18.22 9.37
C GLY A 30 -5.00 -19.43 9.16
N LEU A 31 -6.25 -19.31 9.60
CA LEU A 31 -7.29 -20.27 9.25
C LEU A 31 -7.52 -20.26 7.73
N ASP A 32 -7.97 -21.38 7.18
CA ASP A 32 -8.27 -21.52 5.77
C ASP A 32 -9.30 -20.47 5.30
N ALA A 33 -9.27 -20.13 4.02
CA ALA A 33 -10.25 -19.19 3.48
C ALA A 33 -11.69 -19.75 3.64
N PRO A 34 -12.67 -18.94 4.06
CA PRO A 34 -14.08 -19.38 4.12
C PRO A 34 -14.61 -19.79 2.73
N LEU A 35 -15.59 -20.69 2.69
CA LEU A 35 -16.19 -21.22 1.46
C LEU A 35 -16.66 -20.13 0.48
N GLY A 36 -17.17 -19.02 0.98
CA GLY A 36 -17.65 -17.90 0.16
C GLY A 36 -16.57 -16.95 -0.38
N THR A 37 -15.30 -17.18 -0.10
CA THR A 37 -14.22 -16.27 -0.54
C THR A 37 -14.16 -16.15 -2.07
N GLU A 38 -14.47 -17.22 -2.79
CA GLU A 38 -14.49 -17.26 -4.26
C GLU A 38 -15.60 -16.43 -4.90
N ALA A 39 -16.62 -16.02 -4.12
CA ALA A 39 -17.70 -15.14 -4.60
C ALA A 39 -17.25 -13.68 -4.76
N TYR A 40 -16.07 -13.30 -4.26
CA TYR A 40 -15.50 -11.97 -4.42
C TYR A 40 -14.35 -11.99 -5.44
N ASP A 41 -14.15 -10.85 -6.12
CA ASP A 41 -13.10 -10.71 -7.13
C ASP A 41 -11.71 -10.65 -6.50
N SER A 42 -11.01 -11.77 -6.48
CA SER A 42 -9.67 -11.87 -5.90
C SER A 42 -8.65 -12.46 -6.88
N VAL A 43 -7.43 -11.90 -6.82
CA VAL A 43 -6.26 -12.37 -7.57
C VAL A 43 -5.17 -12.74 -6.57
N VAL A 44 -4.51 -13.88 -6.79
CA VAL A 44 -3.35 -14.30 -5.99
C VAL A 44 -2.10 -14.25 -6.85
N ILE A 45 -1.12 -13.47 -6.42
CA ILE A 45 0.23 -13.45 -6.99
C ILE A 45 1.05 -14.46 -6.21
N ALA A 46 1.49 -15.50 -6.89
CA ALA A 46 2.24 -16.59 -6.31
C ALA A 46 3.74 -16.26 -6.16
N ARG A 47 4.44 -17.07 -5.38
CA ARG A 47 5.86 -16.93 -5.04
C ARG A 47 6.78 -16.82 -6.25
N ASP A 48 6.54 -17.60 -7.31
CA ASP A 48 7.35 -17.57 -8.52
C ASP A 48 7.37 -16.18 -9.17
N ARG A 49 6.22 -15.51 -9.24
CA ARG A 49 6.13 -14.13 -9.77
C ARG A 49 6.79 -13.11 -8.85
N LEU A 50 6.68 -13.27 -7.54
CA LEU A 50 7.37 -12.43 -6.56
C LEU A 50 8.89 -12.52 -6.70
N ALA A 51 9.40 -13.70 -6.99
CA ALA A 51 10.83 -13.96 -7.16
C ALA A 51 11.40 -13.47 -8.49
N LEU A 52 10.61 -13.58 -9.60
CA LEU A 52 11.01 -13.20 -10.96
C LEU A 52 10.47 -11.80 -11.32
N ASN A 53 10.90 -10.79 -10.58
CA ASN A 53 10.51 -9.39 -10.76
C ASN A 53 11.73 -8.54 -11.16
N ALA A 54 11.59 -7.71 -12.22
CA ALA A 54 12.67 -6.89 -12.76
C ALA A 54 13.15 -5.82 -11.78
N SER A 55 12.26 -5.13 -11.08
CA SER A 55 12.61 -4.05 -10.15
C SER A 55 13.02 -4.54 -8.76
N GLY A 56 12.59 -5.73 -8.34
CA GLY A 56 12.71 -6.21 -6.97
C GLY A 56 11.77 -5.51 -5.98
N ARG A 57 10.73 -4.80 -6.47
CA ARG A 57 9.80 -4.00 -5.65
C ARG A 57 8.41 -4.60 -5.65
N ILE A 58 7.77 -4.57 -4.47
CA ILE A 58 6.42 -5.13 -4.32
C ILE A 58 5.37 -4.32 -5.08
N GLU A 59 5.51 -3.00 -5.10
CA GLU A 59 4.58 -2.10 -5.79
C GLU A 59 4.53 -2.35 -7.31
N ASP A 60 5.63 -2.75 -7.93
CA ASP A 60 5.64 -3.10 -9.35
C ASP A 60 4.96 -4.44 -9.61
N VAL A 61 5.13 -5.40 -8.69
CA VAL A 61 4.39 -6.67 -8.75
C VAL A 61 2.89 -6.46 -8.57
N LEU A 62 2.49 -5.54 -7.69
CA LEU A 62 1.08 -5.14 -7.54
C LEU A 62 0.53 -4.51 -8.83
N GLY A 63 1.37 -3.84 -9.61
CA GLY A 63 1.04 -3.29 -10.93
C GLY A 63 0.63 -4.34 -11.97
N ASP A 64 0.92 -5.63 -11.75
CA ASP A 64 0.42 -6.71 -12.60
C ASP A 64 -1.10 -6.90 -12.48
N VAL A 65 -1.72 -6.37 -11.42
CA VAL A 65 -3.15 -6.54 -11.18
C VAL A 65 -3.94 -5.37 -11.75
N ALA A 66 -4.84 -5.67 -12.66
CA ALA A 66 -5.71 -4.66 -13.26
C ALA A 66 -6.43 -3.83 -12.19
N GLY A 67 -6.42 -2.52 -12.38
CA GLY A 67 -7.05 -1.56 -11.48
C GLY A 67 -6.23 -1.16 -10.25
N PHE A 68 -5.06 -1.78 -9.98
CA PHE A 68 -4.15 -1.30 -8.94
C PHE A 68 -3.49 0.02 -9.37
N GLN A 69 -3.45 0.98 -8.45
CA GLN A 69 -2.80 2.26 -8.66
C GLN A 69 -2.07 2.73 -7.40
N GLN A 70 -0.88 3.26 -7.60
CA GLN A 70 -0.24 4.17 -6.64
C GLN A 70 -0.67 5.60 -6.94
N PHE A 71 -0.57 6.48 -5.95
CA PHE A 71 -0.89 7.90 -6.14
C PHE A 71 -0.04 8.55 -7.24
N ARG A 72 1.26 8.19 -7.37
CA ARG A 72 2.14 8.65 -8.45
C ARG A 72 2.80 7.49 -9.16
N ARG A 73 3.08 7.65 -10.45
CA ARG A 73 3.77 6.65 -11.29
C ARG A 73 5.28 6.63 -11.05
N THR A 74 5.70 6.45 -9.79
CA THR A 74 7.11 6.36 -9.43
C THR A 74 7.27 5.39 -8.28
N ASP A 75 8.33 4.61 -8.31
CA ASP A 75 8.57 3.58 -7.31
C ASP A 75 9.10 4.15 -5.98
N SER A 76 9.25 3.28 -5.00
CA SER A 76 9.69 3.62 -3.65
C SER A 76 11.12 4.14 -3.57
N ARG A 77 11.96 4.04 -4.62
CA ARG A 77 13.32 4.60 -4.63
C ARG A 77 13.33 6.12 -4.81
N ALA A 78 12.39 6.67 -5.57
CA ALA A 78 12.36 8.09 -5.94
C ALA A 78 11.11 8.85 -5.43
N ALA A 79 10.01 8.15 -5.12
CA ALA A 79 8.80 8.77 -4.63
C ALA A 79 8.99 9.49 -3.29
N ASN A 80 8.24 10.56 -3.06
CA ASN A 80 8.05 11.04 -1.70
C ASN A 80 7.32 9.95 -0.89
N PRO A 81 7.84 9.46 0.25
CA PRO A 81 7.19 8.44 1.03
C PRO A 81 5.71 8.72 1.31
N THR A 82 5.36 9.96 1.68
CA THR A 82 3.96 10.35 1.97
C THR A 82 3.06 10.47 0.73
N SER A 83 3.54 10.16 -0.48
CA SER A 83 2.73 10.08 -1.69
C SER A 83 2.52 8.64 -2.19
N GLN A 84 2.80 7.64 -1.35
CA GLN A 84 2.71 6.22 -1.69
C GLN A 84 1.44 5.56 -1.13
N GLY A 85 0.27 6.11 -1.44
CA GLY A 85 -1.01 5.48 -1.17
C GLY A 85 -1.37 4.41 -2.20
N ALA A 86 -2.11 3.38 -1.78
CA ALA A 86 -2.64 2.32 -2.63
C ALA A 86 -4.14 2.50 -2.86
N THR A 87 -4.58 2.35 -4.10
CA THR A 87 -6.01 2.30 -4.45
C THR A 87 -6.28 1.25 -5.52
N LEU A 88 -7.55 0.87 -5.68
CA LEU A 88 -8.03 -0.07 -6.69
C LEU A 88 -9.22 0.55 -7.43
N ARG A 89 -9.46 0.11 -8.68
CA ARG A 89 -10.65 0.47 -9.46
C ARG A 89 -10.87 1.98 -9.61
N ALA A 90 -9.79 2.75 -9.80
CA ALA A 90 -9.84 4.16 -10.14
C ALA A 90 -10.67 5.05 -9.18
N LEU A 91 -10.76 4.69 -7.91
CA LEU A 91 -11.47 5.48 -6.89
C LEU A 91 -10.78 6.82 -6.54
N GLY A 92 -9.86 7.26 -7.38
CA GLY A 92 -9.13 8.51 -7.29
C GLY A 92 -7.78 8.37 -6.60
N GLY A 93 -6.84 9.18 -7.05
CA GLY A 93 -5.51 9.31 -6.44
C GLY A 93 -5.57 10.09 -5.15
N ASN A 94 -5.08 9.50 -4.07
CA ASN A 94 -4.81 10.17 -2.81
C ASN A 94 -3.49 9.65 -2.24
N ALA A 95 -2.74 10.52 -1.58
CA ALA A 95 -1.54 10.12 -0.84
C ALA A 95 -1.88 9.11 0.28
N SER A 96 -3.06 9.21 0.89
CA SER A 96 -3.59 8.22 1.82
C SER A 96 -4.22 7.05 1.06
N SER A 97 -4.00 5.83 1.55
CA SER A 97 -4.52 4.62 0.91
C SER A 97 -6.04 4.50 1.02
N ARG A 98 -6.68 4.02 -0.05
CA ARG A 98 -8.08 3.56 -0.08
C ARG A 98 -8.19 2.04 -0.13
N ALA A 99 -7.11 1.34 -0.48
CA ALA A 99 -6.98 -0.10 -0.27
C ALA A 99 -6.33 -0.37 1.08
N LEU A 100 -6.83 -1.38 1.80
CA LEU A 100 -6.25 -1.83 3.06
C LEU A 100 -5.13 -2.83 2.77
N VAL A 101 -3.88 -2.44 3.02
CA VAL A 101 -2.70 -3.30 2.87
C VAL A 101 -2.40 -3.96 4.20
N LEU A 102 -2.33 -5.28 4.21
CA LEU A 102 -2.09 -6.11 5.40
C LEU A 102 -0.84 -6.97 5.20
N LEU A 103 -0.01 -7.10 6.22
CA LEU A 103 1.05 -8.10 6.31
C LEU A 103 0.71 -9.05 7.46
N ASP A 104 0.43 -10.32 7.14
CA ASP A 104 -0.01 -11.35 8.11
C ASP A 104 -1.21 -10.91 8.98
N GLY A 105 -2.06 -10.02 8.43
CA GLY A 105 -3.23 -9.43 9.09
C GLY A 105 -2.99 -8.07 9.77
N VAL A 106 -1.73 -7.60 9.86
CA VAL A 106 -1.37 -6.29 10.43
C VAL A 106 -1.47 -5.21 9.36
N PRO A 107 -2.26 -4.12 9.54
CA PRO A 107 -2.30 -3.00 8.62
C PRO A 107 -0.92 -2.37 8.43
N GLN A 108 -0.56 -1.99 7.20
CA GLN A 108 0.77 -1.44 6.89
C GLN A 108 0.78 0.07 6.66
N ALA A 109 -0.38 0.70 6.60
CA ALA A 109 -0.47 2.15 6.46
C ALA A 109 0.09 2.88 7.69
N ASP A 110 0.84 3.96 7.45
CA ASP A 110 1.31 4.86 8.52
C ASP A 110 0.11 5.44 9.29
N PRO A 111 0.10 5.36 10.64
CA PRO A 111 -1.06 5.78 11.45
C PRO A 111 -1.43 7.26 11.35
N PHE A 112 -0.46 8.15 11.03
CA PHE A 112 -0.72 9.59 10.91
C PHE A 112 -1.09 9.99 9.48
N THR A 113 -0.35 9.50 8.48
CA THR A 113 -0.44 9.96 7.09
C THR A 113 -1.21 9.03 6.17
N GLY A 114 -1.24 7.71 6.46
CA GLY A 114 -1.92 6.69 5.65
C GLY A 114 -1.13 6.16 4.45
N TYR A 115 0.14 6.54 4.24
CA TYR A 115 0.96 5.98 3.16
C TYR A 115 1.47 4.57 3.50
N ILE A 116 1.87 3.81 2.48
CA ILE A 116 2.44 2.46 2.62
C ILE A 116 3.97 2.54 2.51
N PRO A 117 4.75 2.02 3.49
CA PRO A 117 6.21 1.98 3.42
C PRO A 117 6.69 0.80 2.55
N TYR A 118 6.49 0.89 1.23
CA TYR A 118 6.79 -0.20 0.29
C TYR A 118 8.24 -0.69 0.36
N SER A 119 9.20 0.18 0.62
CA SER A 119 10.62 -0.19 0.80
C SER A 119 10.87 -1.22 1.91
N ALA A 120 9.96 -1.31 2.90
CA ALA A 120 10.00 -2.29 3.98
C ALA A 120 9.33 -3.63 3.62
N LEU A 121 8.49 -3.66 2.57
CA LEU A 121 7.67 -4.81 2.19
C LEU A 121 8.35 -5.62 1.07
N ARG A 122 9.43 -6.33 1.41
CA ARG A 122 10.28 -7.05 0.46
C ARG A 122 9.59 -8.29 -0.11
N PRO A 123 9.52 -8.44 -1.47
CA PRO A 123 8.87 -9.60 -2.10
C PRO A 123 9.53 -10.93 -1.76
N GLU A 124 10.85 -10.96 -1.55
CA GLU A 124 11.61 -12.20 -1.33
C GLU A 124 11.24 -12.95 -0.06
N ARG A 125 10.61 -12.31 0.92
CA ARG A 125 10.15 -12.95 2.17
C ARG A 125 8.70 -13.42 2.14
N LEU A 126 7.96 -13.13 1.06
CA LEU A 126 6.54 -13.42 0.95
C LEU A 126 6.29 -14.78 0.28
N ALA A 127 5.28 -15.51 0.75
CA ALA A 127 4.74 -16.69 0.10
C ALA A 127 3.81 -16.30 -1.06
N SER A 128 2.94 -15.32 -0.83
CA SER A 128 1.96 -14.86 -1.81
C SER A 128 1.43 -13.47 -1.47
N VAL A 129 0.76 -12.86 -2.45
CA VAL A 129 -0.03 -11.66 -2.27
C VAL A 129 -1.43 -11.91 -2.80
N ARG A 130 -2.45 -11.71 -1.97
CA ARG A 130 -3.85 -11.76 -2.38
C ARG A 130 -4.39 -10.34 -2.50
N ILE A 131 -4.99 -10.02 -3.62
CA ILE A 131 -5.67 -8.74 -3.86
C ILE A 131 -7.14 -9.03 -4.07
N THR A 132 -8.01 -8.49 -3.19
CA THR A 132 -9.47 -8.51 -3.36
C THR A 132 -9.90 -7.12 -3.79
N ARG A 133 -10.42 -7.01 -5.01
CA ARG A 133 -10.91 -5.75 -5.58
C ARG A 133 -12.36 -5.52 -5.16
N GLY A 134 -12.72 -4.31 -4.76
CA GLY A 134 -14.02 -4.06 -4.13
C GLY A 134 -14.12 -4.77 -2.77
N GLY A 135 -15.23 -5.39 -2.49
CA GLY A 135 -15.38 -6.33 -1.39
C GLY A 135 -15.67 -5.75 -0.02
N GLY A 136 -15.54 -4.45 0.16
CA GLY A 136 -15.98 -3.75 1.36
C GLY A 136 -15.28 -4.17 2.65
N ALA A 137 -15.85 -3.76 3.77
CA ALA A 137 -15.23 -3.92 5.08
C ALA A 137 -15.17 -5.39 5.56
N GLY A 138 -16.29 -6.11 5.59
CA GLY A 138 -16.34 -7.51 6.02
C GLY A 138 -15.49 -7.81 7.24
N ALA A 139 -14.76 -8.91 7.23
CA ALA A 139 -13.82 -9.28 8.28
C ALA A 139 -12.51 -8.46 8.31
N PHE A 140 -12.28 -7.58 7.31
CA PHE A 140 -11.09 -6.76 7.22
C PHE A 140 -11.21 -5.42 7.95
N GLY A 141 -12.44 -4.92 8.09
CA GLY A 141 -12.74 -3.70 8.83
C GLY A 141 -12.49 -2.40 8.08
N VAL A 142 -12.38 -1.34 8.85
CA VAL A 142 -12.24 0.04 8.36
C VAL A 142 -10.99 0.21 7.50
N GLY A 143 -11.12 0.98 6.40
CA GLY A 143 -10.04 1.25 5.46
C GLY A 143 -10.05 0.37 4.21
N ALA A 144 -10.78 -0.75 4.18
CA ALA A 144 -10.98 -1.58 2.99
C ALA A 144 -12.02 -0.96 2.04
N VAL A 145 -11.82 0.28 1.62
CA VAL A 145 -12.76 1.02 0.74
C VAL A 145 -12.63 0.51 -0.70
N ALA A 146 -11.43 0.55 -1.25
CA ALA A 146 -11.19 0.10 -2.62
C ALA A 146 -11.00 -1.42 -2.70
N GLY A 147 -10.71 -2.07 -1.59
CA GLY A 147 -10.41 -3.50 -1.48
C GLY A 147 -9.29 -3.78 -0.49
N THR A 148 -8.76 -5.00 -0.51
CA THR A 148 -7.67 -5.44 0.37
C THR A 148 -6.49 -5.97 -0.43
N ILE A 149 -5.28 -5.78 0.11
CA ILE A 149 -4.01 -6.32 -0.38
C ILE A 149 -3.38 -7.05 0.80
N GLU A 150 -3.42 -8.38 0.79
CA GLU A 150 -2.96 -9.25 1.86
C GLU A 150 -1.61 -9.86 1.48
N LEU A 151 -0.56 -9.46 2.18
CA LEU A 151 0.79 -9.99 2.05
C LEU A 151 0.97 -11.12 3.05
N ALA A 152 1.26 -12.32 2.58
CA ALA A 152 1.50 -13.49 3.41
C ALA A 152 3.01 -13.76 3.50
N SER A 153 3.57 -13.78 4.71
CA SER A 153 4.96 -14.15 4.93
C SER A 153 5.19 -15.62 4.65
N GLY A 154 6.32 -15.95 4.01
CA GLY A 154 6.72 -17.32 3.71
C GLY A 154 7.17 -18.09 4.94
N GLY A 155 6.96 -19.39 4.89
CA GLY A 155 7.45 -20.38 5.84
C GLY A 155 8.44 -21.37 5.21
N PRO A 156 8.74 -22.48 5.90
CA PRO A 156 9.68 -23.49 5.43
C PRO A 156 9.28 -24.22 4.14
N ASP A 157 8.00 -24.16 3.76
CA ASP A 157 7.49 -24.76 2.53
C ASP A 157 7.49 -23.77 1.35
N ASP A 158 7.64 -22.47 1.65
CA ASP A 158 7.64 -21.41 0.65
C ASP A 158 9.05 -20.87 0.37
N LEU A 159 9.93 -20.88 1.37
CA LEU A 159 11.25 -20.24 1.33
C LEU A 159 12.37 -21.26 1.50
N PRO A 160 13.54 -21.09 0.84
CA PRO A 160 14.72 -21.92 1.10
C PRO A 160 15.24 -21.73 2.52
N ALA A 161 15.90 -22.76 3.07
CA ALA A 161 16.47 -22.71 4.42
C ALA A 161 17.51 -21.56 4.56
N LEU A 162 18.27 -21.32 3.49
CA LEU A 162 19.21 -20.19 3.38
C LEU A 162 19.02 -19.51 2.04
N SER A 163 18.88 -18.20 2.04
CA SER A 163 18.88 -17.38 0.84
C SER A 163 19.81 -16.18 0.99
N ALA A 164 20.47 -15.80 -0.10
CA ALA A 164 21.23 -14.55 -0.20
C ALA A 164 21.12 -14.00 -1.61
N ARG A 165 21.12 -12.68 -1.73
CA ARG A 165 21.07 -11.96 -3.00
C ARG A 165 22.02 -10.76 -2.92
N ALA A 166 22.79 -10.54 -3.97
CA ALA A 166 23.65 -9.35 -4.11
C ALA A 166 23.59 -8.89 -5.56
N PHE A 167 23.22 -7.64 -5.79
CA PHE A 167 23.11 -7.01 -7.09
C PHE A 167 23.86 -5.69 -7.12
N GLY A 168 24.57 -5.44 -8.22
CA GLY A 168 25.01 -4.13 -8.64
C GLY A 168 24.16 -3.65 -9.81
N GLY A 169 23.85 -2.36 -9.85
CA GLY A 169 23.00 -1.81 -10.89
C GLY A 169 23.44 -0.45 -11.41
N SER A 170 22.72 0.05 -12.39
CA SER A 170 22.93 1.38 -12.97
C SER A 170 22.96 2.45 -11.88
N ARG A 171 23.77 3.49 -12.06
CA ARG A 171 23.86 4.65 -11.16
C ARG A 171 24.33 4.29 -9.74
N ASN A 172 25.38 3.44 -9.66
CA ASN A 172 25.96 2.95 -8.41
C ASN A 172 24.96 2.31 -7.45
N ALA A 173 23.90 1.71 -8.01
CA ALA A 173 22.92 1.04 -7.21
C ALA A 173 23.44 -0.31 -6.70
N SER A 174 23.08 -0.66 -5.47
CA SER A 174 23.40 -1.93 -4.83
C SER A 174 22.17 -2.43 -4.05
N GLU A 175 21.90 -3.72 -4.18
CA GLU A 175 20.87 -4.42 -3.39
C GLU A 175 21.51 -5.66 -2.77
N ILE A 176 21.40 -5.79 -1.45
CA ILE A 176 21.85 -6.97 -0.71
C ILE A 176 20.71 -7.42 0.17
N SER A 177 20.37 -8.70 0.11
CA SER A 177 19.40 -9.28 1.04
C SER A 177 19.75 -10.73 1.36
N GLY A 178 19.25 -11.19 2.50
CA GLY A 178 19.39 -12.56 2.93
C GLY A 178 18.26 -13.01 3.82
N GLY A 179 18.05 -14.32 3.85
CA GLY A 179 17.03 -14.96 4.68
C GLY A 179 17.50 -16.31 5.20
N ILE A 180 17.07 -16.62 6.41
CA ILE A 180 17.26 -17.91 7.05
C ILE A 180 15.89 -18.40 7.46
N VAL A 181 15.60 -19.66 7.16
CA VAL A 181 14.42 -20.39 7.61
C VAL A 181 14.88 -21.64 8.32
N GLN A 182 14.63 -21.69 9.62
CA GLN A 182 15.06 -22.81 10.47
C GLN A 182 13.84 -23.48 11.08
N ARG A 183 13.68 -24.79 10.82
CA ARG A 183 12.71 -25.61 11.55
C ARG A 183 13.24 -25.88 12.97
N LEU A 184 12.38 -25.70 13.97
CA LEU A 184 12.68 -25.90 15.39
C LEU A 184 11.63 -26.86 15.97
N GLY A 185 11.93 -28.15 15.97
CA GLY A 185 10.95 -29.19 16.27
C GLY A 185 9.78 -29.14 15.30
N LYS A 186 8.57 -29.00 15.81
CA LYS A 186 7.34 -28.84 15.03
C LYS A 186 7.06 -27.37 14.60
N GLY A 187 7.85 -26.41 15.06
CA GLY A 187 7.76 -25.00 14.71
C GLY A 187 8.87 -24.54 13.76
N PHE A 188 8.95 -23.22 13.54
CA PHE A 188 10.02 -22.63 12.75
C PHE A 188 10.26 -21.16 13.10
N VAL A 189 11.43 -20.67 12.70
CA VAL A 189 11.79 -19.25 12.73
C VAL A 189 12.27 -18.81 11.34
N THR A 190 11.87 -17.63 10.91
CA THR A 190 12.41 -16.97 9.72
C THR A 190 13.03 -15.63 10.10
N LEU A 191 14.22 -15.35 9.59
CA LEU A 191 14.88 -14.06 9.67
C LEU A 191 15.19 -13.60 8.25
N ASN A 192 14.76 -12.40 7.90
CA ASN A 192 15.04 -11.79 6.59
C ASN A 192 15.57 -10.39 6.82
N ALA A 193 16.64 -10.03 6.13
CA ALA A 193 17.20 -8.69 6.14
C ALA A 193 17.55 -8.26 4.71
N GLY A 194 17.48 -6.98 4.46
CA GLY A 194 17.90 -6.44 3.17
C GLY A 194 18.22 -4.96 3.24
N TRP A 195 19.09 -4.53 2.35
CA TRP A 195 19.58 -3.18 2.21
C TRP A 195 19.71 -2.82 0.73
N ASP A 196 19.22 -1.62 0.39
CA ASP A 196 19.25 -1.07 -0.94
C ASP A 196 19.79 0.35 -0.90
N ARG A 197 20.65 0.69 -1.83
CA ARG A 197 21.11 2.06 -2.03
C ARG A 197 21.35 2.36 -3.50
N GLY A 198 21.38 3.63 -3.86
CA GLY A 198 21.78 4.05 -5.19
C GLY A 198 21.85 5.57 -5.29
N ASP A 199 22.60 6.06 -6.27
CA ASP A 199 22.66 7.51 -6.55
C ASP A 199 21.36 8.01 -7.19
N GLY A 200 20.46 7.08 -7.57
CA GLY A 200 19.18 7.42 -8.18
C GLY A 200 19.33 8.10 -9.54
N TYR A 201 18.35 8.90 -9.91
CA TYR A 201 18.33 9.62 -11.17
C TYR A 201 17.77 11.03 -10.98
N ASN A 202 18.00 11.89 -11.95
CA ASN A 202 17.42 13.23 -11.95
C ASN A 202 15.93 13.15 -12.31
N LEU A 203 15.08 13.64 -11.41
CA LEU A 203 13.62 13.63 -11.64
C LEU A 203 13.20 14.64 -12.70
N ILE A 204 14.00 15.67 -12.96
CA ILE A 204 13.68 16.76 -13.88
C ILE A 204 14.38 16.50 -15.24
N PRO A 205 13.68 16.66 -16.39
CA PRO A 205 14.27 16.56 -17.71
C PRO A 205 15.45 17.51 -17.90
N ALA A 206 16.45 17.11 -18.66
CA ALA A 206 17.69 17.87 -18.84
C ALA A 206 17.47 19.34 -19.27
N LEU A 207 16.48 19.57 -20.14
CA LEU A 207 16.13 20.92 -20.66
C LEU A 207 15.45 21.83 -19.61
N GLN A 208 14.89 21.24 -18.55
CA GLN A 208 14.21 21.99 -17.48
C GLN A 208 15.04 22.04 -16.19
N ARG A 209 16.24 21.44 -16.18
CA ARG A 209 17.10 21.26 -15.01
C ARG A 209 17.96 22.48 -14.75
N GLY A 210 18.05 22.90 -13.48
CA GLY A 210 19.00 23.87 -12.99
C GLY A 210 20.02 23.28 -12.02
N LYS A 211 20.89 24.13 -11.42
CA LYS A 211 21.94 23.71 -10.50
C LYS A 211 21.41 23.13 -9.18
N ALA A 212 20.18 23.47 -8.80
CA ALA A 212 19.54 22.95 -7.59
C ALA A 212 18.98 21.54 -7.75
N ASP A 213 18.83 21.06 -9.00
CA ASP A 213 18.35 19.71 -9.28
C ASP A 213 19.48 18.71 -9.10
N ILE A 214 19.26 17.73 -8.25
CA ILE A 214 20.20 16.66 -7.93
C ILE A 214 19.53 15.31 -8.14
N SER A 215 20.33 14.24 -8.21
CA SER A 215 19.79 12.88 -8.30
C SER A 215 18.97 12.51 -7.07
N ALA A 216 17.93 11.75 -7.27
CA ALA A 216 17.04 11.22 -6.23
C ALA A 216 17.70 10.00 -5.55
N ARG A 217 18.75 10.24 -4.77
CA ARG A 217 19.50 9.22 -4.03
C ARG A 217 18.62 8.56 -2.97
N TYR A 218 18.80 7.25 -2.80
CA TYR A 218 18.10 6.48 -1.77
C TYR A 218 19.07 5.56 -1.02
N ASP A 219 18.72 5.26 0.23
CA ASP A 219 19.38 4.30 1.12
C ASP A 219 18.33 3.76 2.08
N ALA A 220 18.00 2.48 1.98
CA ALA A 220 16.93 1.86 2.76
C ALA A 220 17.33 0.46 3.21
N TRP A 221 16.95 0.11 4.43
CA TRP A 221 17.09 -1.25 4.94
C TRP A 221 15.83 -1.69 5.69
N SER A 222 15.61 -2.99 5.73
CA SER A 222 14.59 -3.60 6.58
C SER A 222 15.02 -4.96 7.08
N THR A 223 14.55 -5.31 8.29
CA THR A 223 14.75 -6.64 8.90
C THR A 223 13.43 -7.13 9.44
N ALA A 224 13.11 -8.38 9.14
CA ALA A 224 11.91 -9.05 9.62
C ALA A 224 12.25 -10.37 10.29
N LEU A 225 11.69 -10.58 11.47
CA LEU A 225 11.76 -11.82 12.24
C LEU A 225 10.36 -12.38 12.40
N ARG A 226 10.20 -13.70 12.23
CA ARG A 226 8.94 -14.39 12.49
C ARG A 226 9.23 -15.73 13.15
N GLY A 227 8.51 -16.04 14.21
CA GLY A 227 8.52 -17.33 14.88
C GLY A 227 7.13 -17.93 14.88
N VAL A 228 7.05 -19.24 14.67
CA VAL A 228 5.79 -20.01 14.69
C VAL A 228 6.03 -21.27 15.47
N ALA A 229 5.19 -21.53 16.46
CA ALA A 229 5.30 -22.72 17.29
C ALA A 229 3.92 -23.30 17.63
N PRO A 230 3.77 -24.65 17.65
CA PRO A 230 2.58 -25.26 18.22
C PRO A 230 2.61 -25.13 19.74
N ILE A 231 1.48 -24.78 20.36
CA ILE A 231 1.26 -24.88 21.78
C ILE A 231 0.75 -26.30 22.09
N ASN A 232 -0.12 -26.82 21.21
CA ASN A 232 -0.60 -28.22 21.26
C ASN A 232 -1.05 -28.63 19.84
N ALA A 233 -1.72 -29.79 19.70
CA ALA A 233 -2.16 -30.32 18.40
C ALA A 233 -3.12 -29.38 17.61
N ALA A 234 -3.86 -28.54 18.29
CA ALA A 234 -4.88 -27.70 17.68
C ALA A 234 -4.58 -26.20 17.79
N LEU A 235 -3.54 -25.79 18.52
CA LEU A 235 -3.25 -24.40 18.82
C LEU A 235 -1.82 -24.02 18.44
N GLU A 236 -1.69 -23.00 17.61
CA GLU A 236 -0.43 -22.44 17.13
C GLU A 236 -0.29 -20.97 17.57
N ILE A 237 0.91 -20.60 18.02
CA ILE A 237 1.30 -19.21 18.28
C ILE A 237 2.26 -18.74 17.20
N GLN A 238 2.05 -17.52 16.71
CA GLN A 238 2.90 -16.84 15.75
C GLN A 238 3.33 -15.49 16.34
N GLY A 239 4.62 -15.19 16.30
CA GLY A 239 5.15 -13.86 16.64
C GLY A 239 5.87 -13.28 15.45
N SER A 240 5.73 -11.98 15.18
CA SER A 240 6.49 -11.31 14.13
C SER A 240 6.93 -9.91 14.53
N ALA A 241 8.08 -9.50 13.98
CA ALA A 241 8.62 -8.16 14.11
C ALA A 241 9.18 -7.69 12.76
N LEU A 242 9.02 -6.41 12.46
CA LEU A 242 9.58 -5.73 11.28
C LEU A 242 10.17 -4.41 11.72
N VAL A 243 11.42 -4.14 11.32
CA VAL A 243 12.07 -2.85 11.56
C VAL A 243 12.63 -2.36 10.23
N PHE A 244 12.51 -1.06 9.96
CA PHE A 244 13.02 -0.45 8.74
C PHE A 244 13.46 1.01 8.93
N ASP A 245 14.34 1.45 8.03
CA ASP A 245 14.75 2.84 7.89
C ASP A 245 14.98 3.14 6.40
N ASP A 246 14.44 4.23 5.90
CA ASP A 246 14.44 4.62 4.49
C ASP A 246 14.77 6.11 4.38
N HIS A 247 15.91 6.40 3.76
CA HIS A 247 16.40 7.74 3.50
C HIS A 247 16.35 8.04 2.01
N ARG A 248 15.83 9.21 1.63
CA ARG A 248 15.75 9.66 0.24
C ARG A 248 16.11 11.13 0.09
N LEU A 249 16.84 11.46 -1.00
CA LEU A 249 16.87 12.79 -1.57
C LEU A 249 15.82 12.84 -2.69
N ARG A 250 14.95 13.85 -2.69
CA ARG A 250 13.81 13.91 -3.60
C ARG A 250 14.07 14.82 -4.80
N GLY A 251 15.27 14.73 -5.39
CA GLY A 251 15.64 15.37 -6.64
C GLY A 251 16.01 16.87 -6.55
N LEU A 252 15.94 17.48 -5.36
CA LEU A 252 16.32 18.87 -5.13
C LEU A 252 17.20 19.02 -3.89
N VAL A 253 18.13 19.96 -3.91
CA VAL A 253 18.90 20.34 -2.72
C VAL A 253 17.95 20.75 -1.60
N GLY A 254 18.12 20.19 -0.41
CA GLY A 254 17.28 20.49 0.77
C GLY A 254 16.00 19.67 0.90
N THR A 255 15.74 18.70 0.00
CA THR A 255 14.53 17.85 0.04
C THR A 255 14.76 16.45 0.60
N ALA A 256 15.68 16.27 1.52
CA ALA A 256 15.88 15.00 2.19
C ALA A 256 14.62 14.56 2.96
N SER A 257 14.34 13.25 2.93
CA SER A 257 13.30 12.63 3.74
C SER A 257 13.80 11.36 4.42
N ARG A 258 13.22 11.01 5.55
CA ARG A 258 13.49 9.77 6.27
C ARG A 258 12.18 9.20 6.80
N SER A 259 11.94 7.94 6.49
CA SER A 259 10.84 7.15 7.02
C SER A 259 11.40 5.96 7.80
N ARG A 260 11.00 5.77 9.05
CA ARG A 260 11.42 4.65 9.87
C ARG A 260 10.23 4.03 10.59
N GLY A 261 10.32 2.75 10.91
CA GLY A 261 9.26 2.09 11.65
C GLY A 261 9.71 0.82 12.33
N ALA A 262 8.92 0.44 13.33
CA ALA A 262 9.01 -0.84 14.03
C ALA A 262 7.60 -1.38 14.24
N ASP A 263 7.36 -2.63 13.83
CA ASP A 263 6.12 -3.37 14.04
C ASP A 263 6.41 -4.59 14.88
N ALA A 264 5.48 -4.93 15.76
CA ALA A 264 5.45 -6.23 16.43
C ALA A 264 4.02 -6.77 16.48
N SER A 265 3.87 -8.07 16.34
CA SER A 265 2.56 -8.71 16.46
C SER A 265 2.66 -10.10 17.06
N ILE A 266 1.57 -10.51 17.69
CA ILE A 266 1.35 -11.86 18.17
C ILE A 266 0.00 -12.35 17.64
N LYS A 267 -0.03 -13.59 17.15
CA LYS A 267 -1.24 -14.22 16.62
C LYS A 267 -1.37 -15.63 17.24
N LEU A 268 -2.57 -15.97 17.67
CA LEU A 268 -2.96 -17.31 18.05
C LEU A 268 -3.91 -17.87 16.98
N VAL A 269 -3.68 -19.10 16.55
CA VAL A 269 -4.51 -19.80 15.56
C VAL A 269 -4.94 -21.15 16.13
N GLY A 270 -6.23 -21.29 16.38
CA GLY A 270 -6.83 -22.55 16.85
C GLY A 270 -7.52 -23.27 15.69
N ARG A 271 -7.16 -24.55 15.45
CA ARG A 271 -7.71 -25.39 14.36
C ARG A 271 -8.58 -26.54 14.86
N GLY A 272 -9.05 -26.46 16.11
CA GLY A 272 -9.98 -27.44 16.67
C GLY A 272 -11.39 -27.32 16.07
N ARG A 273 -12.36 -28.02 16.69
CA ARG A 273 -13.77 -27.99 16.30
C ARG A 273 -14.34 -26.56 16.16
N TRP A 274 -13.90 -25.67 17.04
CA TRP A 274 -14.11 -24.22 16.95
C TRP A 274 -12.80 -23.60 16.45
N GLY A 275 -12.73 -23.29 15.16
CA GLY A 275 -11.60 -22.55 14.63
C GLY A 275 -11.58 -21.13 15.17
N PHE A 276 -10.41 -20.59 15.52
CA PHE A 276 -10.31 -19.19 15.91
C PHE A 276 -8.97 -18.57 15.55
N GLU A 277 -8.95 -17.27 15.39
CA GLU A 277 -7.76 -16.44 15.31
C GLU A 277 -7.86 -15.27 16.29
N ALA A 278 -6.77 -15.01 17.00
CA ALA A 278 -6.62 -13.79 17.81
C ALA A 278 -5.29 -13.13 17.45
N LEU A 279 -5.33 -11.86 17.06
CA LEU A 279 -4.18 -11.04 16.65
C LEU A 279 -4.11 -9.81 17.54
N ALA A 280 -2.91 -9.45 18.01
CA ALA A 280 -2.62 -8.14 18.57
C ALA A 280 -1.34 -7.59 17.94
N TYR A 281 -1.25 -6.26 17.75
CA TYR A 281 -0.09 -5.63 17.15
C TYR A 281 0.15 -4.22 17.67
N VAL A 282 1.41 -3.77 17.52
CA VAL A 282 1.86 -2.41 17.73
C VAL A 282 2.71 -1.97 16.55
N GLN A 283 2.57 -0.72 16.15
CA GLN A 283 3.33 -0.07 15.09
C GLN A 283 3.84 1.28 15.58
N GLU A 284 5.13 1.51 15.53
CA GLU A 284 5.76 2.82 15.76
C GLU A 284 6.29 3.34 14.42
N ARG A 285 6.01 4.60 14.11
CA ARG A 285 6.49 5.27 12.91
C ARG A 285 7.12 6.61 13.24
N GLY A 286 8.09 6.99 12.44
CA GLY A 286 8.69 8.31 12.50
C GLY A 286 9.03 8.80 11.09
N PHE A 287 8.60 10.02 10.78
CA PHE A 287 8.83 10.63 9.47
C PHE A 287 9.46 12.00 9.59
N ARG A 288 10.36 12.34 8.66
CA ARG A 288 10.97 13.67 8.47
C ARG A 288 10.97 14.00 6.99
N ALA A 289 10.82 15.29 6.65
CA ALA A 289 10.99 15.77 5.27
C ALA A 289 11.29 17.27 5.23
N GLY A 290 12.32 17.65 4.45
CA GLY A 290 12.57 19.03 4.08
C GLY A 290 11.77 19.42 2.85
N PHE A 291 11.25 20.64 2.80
CA PHE A 291 10.56 21.23 1.67
C PHE A 291 11.19 22.57 1.31
N VAL A 292 11.36 22.80 0.02
CA VAL A 292 12.02 23.98 -0.52
C VAL A 292 11.16 24.61 -1.62
N SER A 293 11.34 25.90 -1.83
CA SER A 293 11.02 26.57 -3.10
C SER A 293 12.27 26.67 -3.95
N THR A 294 12.11 26.71 -5.26
CA THR A 294 13.21 26.89 -6.22
C THR A 294 13.14 28.29 -6.84
N ALA A 295 14.29 28.87 -7.14
CA ALA A 295 14.36 30.03 -8.02
C ALA A 295 13.78 29.68 -9.41
N ALA A 296 13.35 30.67 -10.17
CA ALA A 296 12.70 30.45 -11.47
C ALA A 296 13.60 29.69 -12.46
N ASP A 297 14.89 29.95 -12.44
CA ASP A 297 15.93 29.28 -13.23
C ASP A 297 16.43 27.96 -12.60
N ARG A 298 15.85 27.56 -11.47
CA ARG A 298 16.25 26.39 -10.67
C ARG A 298 17.74 26.38 -10.26
N ALA A 299 18.38 27.55 -10.18
CA ALA A 299 19.78 27.66 -9.77
C ALA A 299 19.99 27.44 -8.26
N SER A 300 18.98 27.74 -7.45
CA SER A 300 19.06 27.67 -5.99
C SER A 300 17.73 27.23 -5.37
N THR A 301 17.79 26.82 -4.10
CA THR A 301 16.63 26.50 -3.28
C THR A 301 16.60 27.36 -2.01
N THR A 302 15.38 27.62 -1.51
CA THR A 302 15.14 28.23 -0.21
C THR A 302 14.26 27.29 0.61
N THR A 303 14.67 26.95 1.83
CA THR A 303 13.87 26.14 2.75
C THR A 303 12.58 26.86 3.09
N THR A 304 11.45 26.16 2.93
CA THR A 304 10.11 26.72 3.23
C THR A 304 9.46 26.03 4.42
N LEU A 305 9.79 24.76 4.63
CA LEU A 305 9.26 23.94 5.72
C LEU A 305 10.23 22.81 6.04
N ASP A 306 10.49 22.58 7.30
CA ASP A 306 11.19 21.41 7.82
C ASP A 306 10.23 20.63 8.74
N GLN A 307 9.71 19.53 8.23
CA GLN A 307 8.97 18.53 9.01
C GLN A 307 9.97 17.68 9.78
N PHE A 308 10.50 18.22 10.86
CA PHE A 308 11.64 17.64 11.57
C PHE A 308 11.30 16.39 12.39
N ASN A 309 10.03 16.18 12.73
CA ASN A 309 9.60 15.00 13.49
C ASN A 309 8.08 14.77 13.38
N THR A 310 7.69 13.61 12.87
CA THR A 310 6.29 13.18 12.81
C THR A 310 6.19 11.77 13.40
N PRO A 311 6.12 11.65 14.74
CA PRO A 311 5.89 10.36 15.40
C PRO A 311 4.43 9.96 15.27
N SER A 312 4.19 8.65 15.04
CA SER A 312 2.87 8.04 15.10
C SER A 312 2.93 6.65 15.71
N LEU A 313 1.83 6.24 16.33
CA LEU A 313 1.64 4.95 16.97
C LEU A 313 0.33 4.35 16.49
N GLY A 314 0.38 3.11 16.04
CA GLY A 314 -0.77 2.28 15.73
C GLY A 314 -0.85 1.11 16.70
N LEU A 315 -2.01 0.88 17.27
CA LEU A 315 -2.32 -0.30 18.09
C LEU A 315 -3.53 -1.01 17.52
N GLY A 316 -3.59 -2.32 17.64
CA GLY A 316 -4.82 -3.02 17.30
C GLY A 316 -4.86 -4.44 17.77
N ALA A 317 -6.09 -4.93 17.83
CA ALA A 317 -6.38 -6.33 18.13
C ALA A 317 -7.57 -6.80 17.28
N LYS A 318 -7.59 -8.07 16.93
CA LYS A 318 -8.69 -8.74 16.22
C LYS A 318 -8.88 -10.13 16.80
N VAL A 319 -10.15 -10.52 16.96
CA VAL A 319 -10.55 -11.89 17.27
C VAL A 319 -11.57 -12.34 16.23
N GLU A 320 -11.41 -13.55 15.73
CA GLU A 320 -12.35 -14.21 14.82
C GLU A 320 -12.56 -15.63 15.32
N VAL A 321 -13.81 -16.09 15.37
CA VAL A 321 -14.20 -17.43 15.75
C VAL A 321 -15.05 -18.05 14.64
N ARG A 322 -14.83 -19.33 14.36
CA ARG A 322 -15.55 -20.12 13.36
C ARG A 322 -16.20 -21.32 14.02
N PRO A 323 -17.48 -21.19 14.45
CA PRO A 323 -18.24 -22.31 14.98
C PRO A 323 -18.51 -23.37 13.89
N PRO A 324 -18.62 -24.65 14.25
CA PRO A 324 -18.97 -25.70 13.32
C PRO A 324 -20.46 -25.58 12.93
N VAL A 325 -20.74 -25.37 11.63
CA VAL A 325 -22.09 -25.20 11.08
C VAL A 325 -22.42 -26.22 9.99
N GLY A 326 -21.59 -27.25 9.82
CA GLY A 326 -21.71 -28.30 8.81
C GLY A 326 -20.61 -28.24 7.76
N ALA A 327 -20.54 -29.26 6.91
CA ALA A 327 -19.49 -29.37 5.88
C ALA A 327 -19.68 -28.38 4.72
N ASP A 328 -20.95 -28.13 4.34
CA ASP A 328 -21.30 -27.26 3.20
C ASP A 328 -21.56 -25.80 3.64
N SER A 329 -21.27 -25.46 4.86
CA SER A 329 -21.47 -24.12 5.41
C SER A 329 -20.29 -23.66 6.23
N SER A 330 -20.05 -22.38 6.24
CA SER A 330 -19.07 -21.73 7.13
C SER A 330 -19.69 -20.50 7.77
N LEU A 331 -19.37 -20.27 9.02
CA LEU A 331 -19.74 -19.08 9.77
C LEU A 331 -18.48 -18.53 10.44
N ARG A 332 -18.28 -17.23 10.36
CA ARG A 332 -17.28 -16.52 11.14
C ARG A 332 -17.87 -15.30 11.82
N ILE A 333 -17.50 -15.14 13.07
CA ILE A 333 -17.91 -14.04 13.93
C ILE A 333 -16.65 -13.43 14.51
N GLY A 334 -16.56 -12.13 14.56
CA GLY A 334 -15.37 -11.50 15.11
C GLY A 334 -15.55 -10.04 15.48
N ALA A 335 -14.52 -9.52 16.12
CA ALA A 335 -14.41 -8.11 16.46
C ALA A 335 -12.96 -7.66 16.32
N ASP A 336 -12.78 -6.37 16.06
CA ASP A 336 -11.46 -5.73 16.02
C ASP A 336 -11.51 -4.32 16.59
N ILE A 337 -10.35 -3.88 17.08
CA ILE A 337 -10.11 -2.50 17.50
C ILE A 337 -8.82 -2.01 16.84
N ARG A 338 -8.83 -0.76 16.40
CA ARG A 338 -7.65 -0.06 15.89
C ARG A 338 -7.59 1.33 16.47
N ASP A 339 -6.41 1.71 16.94
CA ASP A 339 -6.09 3.05 17.44
C ASP A 339 -4.90 3.59 16.65
N ALA A 340 -5.04 4.81 16.13
CA ALA A 340 -4.02 5.50 15.37
C ALA A 340 -3.82 6.91 15.96
N ALA A 341 -2.71 7.10 16.66
CA ALA A 341 -2.32 8.36 17.27
C ALA A 341 -1.10 8.94 16.54
N GLY A 342 -1.04 10.25 16.39
CA GLY A 342 0.13 10.87 15.79
C GLY A 342 0.09 12.38 15.77
N ARG A 343 1.27 12.95 15.54
CA ARG A 343 1.43 14.40 15.39
C ARG A 343 2.58 14.75 14.47
N THR A 344 2.48 15.85 13.74
CA THR A 344 3.60 16.47 13.04
C THR A 344 4.18 17.61 13.88
N ASN A 345 5.51 17.80 13.76
CA ASN A 345 6.22 18.96 14.31
C ASN A 345 7.04 19.55 13.16
N GLU A 346 6.85 20.85 12.88
CA GLU A 346 7.37 21.53 11.71
C GLU A 346 7.94 22.89 12.05
N PHE A 347 9.14 23.21 11.50
CA PHE A 347 9.61 24.57 11.36
C PHE A 347 9.11 25.14 10.04
N PHE A 348 8.60 26.36 10.06
CA PHE A 348 8.11 27.02 8.85
C PHE A 348 8.18 28.55 8.94
N ARG A 349 7.80 29.27 7.86
CA ARG A 349 7.99 30.71 7.72
C ARG A 349 9.45 31.12 7.93
N TYR A 350 10.28 30.74 6.97
CA TYR A 350 11.70 31.09 6.99
C TYR A 350 11.91 32.54 6.57
N VAL A 351 12.73 33.27 7.36
CA VAL A 351 13.21 34.63 7.07
C VAL A 351 14.73 34.60 7.18
N SER A 352 15.42 35.05 6.14
CA SER A 352 16.90 35.01 6.07
C SER A 352 17.50 33.63 6.41
N GLY A 353 16.84 32.54 5.95
CA GLY A 353 17.30 31.17 6.18
C GLY A 353 16.98 30.57 7.55
N ALA A 354 16.38 31.33 8.48
CA ALA A 354 16.00 30.85 9.80
C ALA A 354 14.46 30.69 9.93
N PRO A 355 13.96 29.61 10.57
CA PRO A 355 12.54 29.47 10.82
C PRO A 355 12.06 30.46 11.88
N THR A 356 10.89 31.05 11.68
CA THR A 356 10.29 31.98 12.65
C THR A 356 9.10 31.37 13.38
N ARG A 357 8.60 30.22 12.96
CA ARG A 357 7.43 29.55 13.53
C ARG A 357 7.67 28.03 13.67
N ILE A 358 7.11 27.51 14.76
CA ILE A 358 6.93 26.06 14.96
C ILE A 358 5.44 25.76 14.85
N ARG A 359 5.09 24.75 14.07
CA ARG A 359 3.73 24.21 13.96
C ARG A 359 3.70 22.80 14.54
N ARG A 360 2.59 22.50 15.22
CA ARG A 360 2.26 21.13 15.66
C ARG A 360 0.79 20.86 15.33
N ALA A 361 0.51 19.67 14.77
CA ALA A 361 -0.86 19.26 14.45
C ALA A 361 -0.98 17.74 14.65
N GLY A 362 -2.11 17.30 15.19
CA GLY A 362 -2.31 15.86 15.45
C GLY A 362 -3.62 15.55 16.15
N GLY A 363 -3.75 14.30 16.58
CA GLY A 363 -4.94 13.77 17.24
C GLY A 363 -4.87 12.25 17.36
N VAL A 364 -6.03 11.64 17.58
CA VAL A 364 -6.22 10.18 17.71
C VAL A 364 -7.47 9.75 16.94
N ASN A 365 -7.35 8.71 16.14
CA ASN A 365 -8.47 8.00 15.49
C ASN A 365 -8.60 6.62 16.10
N THR A 366 -9.76 6.27 16.64
CA THR A 366 -10.05 4.93 17.15
C THR A 366 -11.23 4.34 16.40
N THR A 367 -11.16 3.06 16.04
CA THR A 367 -12.27 2.30 15.47
C THR A 367 -12.43 0.98 16.21
N PHE A 368 -13.66 0.63 16.52
CA PHE A 368 -14.05 -0.67 17.08
C PHE A 368 -15.17 -1.25 16.22
N GLY A 369 -15.03 -2.49 15.77
CA GLY A 369 -16.02 -3.12 14.91
C GLY A 369 -16.28 -4.57 15.29
N ALA A 370 -17.51 -5.01 15.08
CA ALA A 370 -17.92 -6.40 15.17
C ALA A 370 -18.58 -6.85 13.87
N PHE A 371 -18.34 -8.11 13.47
CA PHE A 371 -18.85 -8.65 12.21
C PHE A 371 -19.33 -10.08 12.35
N VAL A 372 -20.24 -10.44 11.44
CA VAL A 372 -20.66 -11.81 11.18
C VAL A 372 -20.67 -12.04 9.68
N GLU A 373 -20.20 -13.18 9.22
CA GLU A 373 -20.23 -13.59 7.83
C GLU A 373 -20.50 -15.09 7.74
N GLY A 374 -21.45 -15.46 6.90
CA GLY A 374 -21.81 -16.85 6.62
C GLY A 374 -21.69 -17.16 5.13
N SER A 375 -21.36 -18.41 4.82
CA SER A 375 -21.36 -18.93 3.45
C SER A 375 -21.95 -20.32 3.45
N THR A 376 -22.62 -20.69 2.35
CA THR A 376 -23.17 -22.03 2.15
C THR A 376 -23.07 -22.49 0.71
N VAL A 377 -22.86 -23.78 0.51
CA VAL A 377 -22.84 -24.44 -0.80
C VAL A 377 -24.19 -25.14 -1.01
N LEU A 378 -24.87 -24.81 -2.09
CA LEU A 378 -26.16 -25.34 -2.47
C LEU A 378 -26.05 -25.96 -3.90
N GLY A 379 -25.52 -27.16 -3.96
CA GLY A 379 -25.19 -27.79 -5.25
C GLY A 379 -24.18 -26.95 -6.07
N PRO A 380 -24.53 -26.42 -7.25
CA PRO A 380 -23.62 -25.61 -8.05
C PRO A 380 -23.50 -24.15 -7.56
N LEU A 381 -24.32 -23.74 -6.59
CA LEU A 381 -24.40 -22.37 -6.11
C LEU A 381 -23.68 -22.24 -4.76
N ILE A 382 -22.76 -21.29 -4.64
CA ILE A 382 -22.15 -20.86 -3.39
C ILE A 382 -22.70 -19.47 -3.08
N LEU A 383 -23.28 -19.31 -1.90
CA LEU A 383 -23.78 -18.04 -1.40
C LEU A 383 -22.93 -17.58 -0.21
N THR A 384 -22.67 -16.29 -0.13
CA THR A 384 -22.01 -15.66 1.03
C THR A 384 -22.69 -14.35 1.39
N GLY A 385 -22.74 -14.03 2.67
CA GLY A 385 -23.26 -12.77 3.15
C GLY A 385 -22.70 -12.41 4.50
N GLY A 386 -22.46 -11.14 4.72
CA GLY A 386 -21.92 -10.63 5.96
C GLY A 386 -22.41 -9.23 6.29
N ALA A 387 -22.43 -8.96 7.58
CA ALA A 387 -22.75 -7.65 8.15
C ALA A 387 -21.68 -7.28 9.18
N ARG A 388 -21.41 -5.99 9.29
CA ARG A 388 -20.47 -5.43 10.24
C ARG A 388 -21.00 -4.10 10.78
N LEU A 389 -20.75 -3.86 12.06
CA LEU A 389 -21.05 -2.59 12.72
C LEU A 389 -19.77 -2.02 13.31
N ASP A 390 -19.42 -0.81 12.92
CA ASP A 390 -18.24 -0.11 13.40
C ASP A 390 -18.61 1.15 14.15
N HIS A 391 -18.00 1.34 15.31
CA HIS A 391 -17.95 2.63 16.01
C HIS A 391 -16.60 3.29 15.74
N TRP A 392 -16.61 4.55 15.29
CA TRP A 392 -15.42 5.34 15.05
C TRP A 392 -15.40 6.59 15.92
N SER A 393 -14.23 7.04 16.31
CA SER A 393 -14.04 8.30 17.01
C SER A 393 -12.76 9.00 16.57
N ILE A 394 -12.80 10.33 16.52
CA ILE A 394 -11.69 11.25 16.24
C ILE A 394 -11.61 12.16 17.43
N LYS A 395 -10.50 12.11 18.17
CA LYS A 395 -10.36 12.79 19.46
C LYS A 395 -9.08 13.59 19.58
N GLY A 396 -9.10 14.60 20.45
CA GLY A 396 -7.93 15.39 20.82
C GLY A 396 -7.28 16.07 19.60
N GLY A 397 -8.07 16.46 18.60
CA GLY A 397 -7.58 17.14 17.41
C GLY A 397 -7.04 18.53 17.74
N PHE A 398 -5.85 18.89 17.22
CA PHE A 398 -5.26 20.19 17.44
C PHE A 398 -4.39 20.68 16.29
N LEU A 399 -4.26 22.01 16.18
CA LEU A 399 -3.29 22.73 15.34
C LEU A 399 -2.77 23.93 16.12
N THR A 400 -1.49 23.92 16.47
CA THR A 400 -0.85 25.01 17.21
C THR A 400 0.32 25.57 16.44
N GLU A 401 0.53 26.91 16.55
CA GLU A 401 1.70 27.58 16.01
C GLU A 401 2.28 28.51 17.07
N SER A 402 3.60 28.54 17.19
CA SER A 402 4.31 29.44 18.13
C SER A 402 5.53 30.07 17.48
N ALA A 403 5.94 31.23 17.99
CA ALA A 403 7.17 31.87 17.55
C ALA A 403 8.39 31.07 18.02
N VAL A 404 9.37 30.90 17.15
CA VAL A 404 10.68 30.33 17.52
C VAL A 404 11.40 31.27 18.48
N GLY A 405 12.05 30.71 19.52
CA GLY A 405 12.78 31.43 20.52
C GLY A 405 11.93 31.90 21.72
N THR A 406 10.84 32.60 21.47
CA THR A 406 9.97 33.11 22.59
C THR A 406 8.91 32.07 23.01
N GLY A 407 8.54 31.13 22.13
CA GLY A 407 7.46 30.19 22.38
C GLY A 407 6.06 30.83 22.40
N LEU A 408 5.93 32.15 22.12
CA LEU A 408 4.66 32.86 22.11
C LEU A 408 3.71 32.19 21.08
N ALA A 409 2.54 31.78 21.57
CA ALA A 409 1.49 31.19 20.74
C ALA A 409 0.96 32.24 19.74
N THR A 410 0.92 31.87 18.46
CA THR A 410 0.34 32.69 17.39
C THR A 410 -0.92 32.03 16.79
N LEU A 411 -1.12 30.75 17.07
CA LEU A 411 -2.34 30.01 16.78
C LEU A 411 -2.47 28.86 17.80
N ASP A 412 -3.64 28.68 18.36
CA ASP A 412 -3.96 27.58 19.27
C ASP A 412 -5.39 27.12 18.98
N LEU A 413 -5.54 26.11 18.08
CA LEU A 413 -6.82 25.54 17.72
C LEU A 413 -6.93 24.16 18.33
N LYS A 414 -8.01 23.93 19.05
CA LYS A 414 -8.48 22.62 19.50
C LYS A 414 -9.78 22.31 18.78
N PHE A 415 -9.87 21.14 18.22
CA PHE A 415 -11.03 20.71 17.46
C PHE A 415 -11.92 19.81 18.32
N ALA A 416 -13.23 19.96 18.17
CA ALA A 416 -14.19 19.12 18.89
C ALA A 416 -14.01 17.64 18.54
N ASP A 417 -14.13 16.80 19.55
CA ASP A 417 -14.18 15.35 19.37
C ASP A 417 -15.43 14.97 18.58
N ARG A 418 -15.28 13.97 17.70
CA ARG A 418 -16.35 13.46 16.86
C ARG A 418 -16.36 11.94 16.92
N SER A 419 -17.55 11.36 16.88
CA SER A 419 -17.73 9.92 16.82
C SER A 419 -19.01 9.58 16.08
N GLY A 420 -19.15 8.32 15.72
CA GLY A 420 -20.34 7.81 15.09
C GLY A 420 -20.29 6.31 14.89
N THR A 421 -21.39 5.76 14.42
CA THR A 421 -21.52 4.33 14.14
C THR A 421 -21.89 4.14 12.67
N ARG A 422 -21.27 3.13 12.02
CA ARG A 422 -21.50 2.84 10.60
C ARG A 422 -21.72 1.35 10.38
N PRO A 423 -22.89 0.93 9.90
CA PRO A 423 -23.08 -0.42 9.40
C PRO A 423 -22.48 -0.58 7.99
N THR A 424 -21.94 -1.75 7.70
CA THR A 424 -21.49 -2.16 6.39
C THR A 424 -21.91 -3.58 6.09
N PHE A 425 -22.15 -3.87 4.80
CA PHE A 425 -22.67 -5.15 4.34
C PHE A 425 -21.87 -5.61 3.13
N ARG A 426 -21.77 -6.92 2.96
CA ARG A 426 -21.30 -7.52 1.73
C ARG A 426 -22.05 -8.83 1.49
N GLY A 427 -22.21 -9.17 0.21
CA GLY A 427 -22.81 -10.44 -0.19
C GLY A 427 -22.33 -10.81 -1.57
N GLY A 428 -22.29 -12.11 -1.84
CA GLY A 428 -21.87 -12.62 -3.13
C GLY A 428 -22.47 -13.98 -3.41
N ALA A 429 -22.52 -14.29 -4.70
CA ALA A 429 -22.92 -15.57 -5.21
C ALA A 429 -21.93 -16.03 -6.28
N LEU A 430 -21.61 -17.32 -6.27
CA LEU A 430 -20.85 -17.99 -7.32
C LEU A 430 -21.67 -19.18 -7.80
N LEU A 431 -22.02 -19.17 -9.08
CA LEU A 431 -22.73 -20.26 -9.75
C LEU A 431 -21.75 -21.02 -10.66
N LYS A 432 -21.50 -22.28 -10.38
CA LYS A 432 -20.77 -23.20 -11.26
C LYS A 432 -21.74 -23.64 -12.37
N LEU A 433 -21.69 -22.90 -13.50
CA LEU A 433 -22.59 -23.14 -14.64
C LEU A 433 -22.22 -24.41 -15.40
N ALA A 434 -20.92 -24.71 -15.46
CA ALA A 434 -20.33 -25.92 -15.99
C ALA A 434 -19.00 -26.18 -15.25
N ASP A 435 -18.36 -27.33 -15.48
CA ASP A 435 -17.08 -27.67 -14.84
C ASP A 435 -15.97 -26.64 -15.11
N ASN A 436 -16.09 -25.91 -16.19
CA ASN A 436 -15.12 -24.93 -16.66
C ASN A 436 -15.64 -23.49 -16.74
N ILE A 437 -16.89 -23.21 -16.33
CA ILE A 437 -17.52 -21.88 -16.39
C ILE A 437 -18.18 -21.56 -15.06
N ASP A 438 -17.72 -20.48 -14.42
CA ASP A 438 -18.37 -19.93 -13.24
C ASP A 438 -18.90 -18.53 -13.53
N LEU A 439 -20.09 -18.23 -13.03
CA LEU A 439 -20.64 -16.89 -12.94
C LEU A 439 -20.55 -16.41 -11.50
N ARG A 440 -20.16 -15.17 -11.32
CA ARG A 440 -20.01 -14.56 -9.99
C ARG A 440 -20.71 -13.20 -9.96
N GLY A 441 -21.38 -12.90 -8.85
CA GLY A 441 -21.94 -11.58 -8.57
C GLY A 441 -21.70 -11.20 -7.12
N ALA A 442 -21.35 -9.96 -6.84
CA ALA A 442 -21.17 -9.46 -5.48
C ALA A 442 -21.63 -8.01 -5.34
N GLY A 443 -22.14 -7.67 -4.14
CA GLY A 443 -22.43 -6.32 -3.73
C GLY A 443 -21.82 -6.04 -2.36
N TYR A 444 -21.34 -4.81 -2.14
CA TYR A 444 -20.58 -4.47 -0.95
C TYR A 444 -20.64 -3.00 -0.58
N THR A 445 -20.42 -2.74 0.71
CA THR A 445 -20.21 -1.40 1.25
C THR A 445 -18.94 -1.35 2.09
N GLY A 446 -18.34 -0.19 2.19
CA GLY A 446 -17.14 0.04 3.00
C GLY A 446 -17.02 1.50 3.38
N PHE A 447 -16.12 1.81 4.31
CA PHE A 447 -15.84 3.20 4.66
C PHE A 447 -14.41 3.39 5.16
N ARG A 448 -13.96 4.66 5.16
CA ARG A 448 -12.68 5.10 5.71
C ARG A 448 -12.87 6.35 6.57
N VAL A 449 -12.19 6.39 7.70
CA VAL A 449 -12.03 7.60 8.50
C VAL A 449 -10.93 8.46 7.88
N PRO A 450 -11.06 9.81 7.81
CA PRO A 450 -9.98 10.68 7.38
C PRO A 450 -8.72 10.49 8.24
N THR A 451 -7.55 10.52 7.63
CA THR A 451 -6.29 10.45 8.37
C THR A 451 -6.05 11.73 9.20
N LEU A 452 -5.25 11.63 10.26
CA LEU A 452 -4.88 12.77 11.07
C LEU A 452 -4.17 13.86 10.26
N ASN A 453 -3.38 13.46 9.25
CA ASN A 453 -2.75 14.37 8.31
C ASN A 453 -3.77 15.11 7.43
N GLU A 454 -4.83 14.46 6.99
CA GLU A 454 -5.90 15.09 6.19
C GLU A 454 -6.69 16.09 7.03
N LEU A 455 -6.97 15.76 8.27
CA LEU A 455 -7.76 16.58 9.18
C LEU A 455 -7.03 17.85 9.66
N TYR A 456 -5.75 17.72 10.02
CA TYR A 456 -5.13 18.74 10.88
C TYR A 456 -3.87 19.38 10.30
N ARG A 457 -3.21 18.78 9.28
CA ARG A 457 -1.94 19.30 8.78
C ARG A 457 -2.10 20.05 7.46
N PRO A 458 -1.95 21.40 7.41
CA PRO A 458 -1.75 22.11 6.16
C PRO A 458 -0.34 21.84 5.62
N PHE A 459 -0.16 21.79 4.29
CA PHE A 459 1.15 21.53 3.68
C PHE A 459 1.39 22.35 2.42
N ARG A 460 2.66 22.38 1.96
CA ARG A 460 3.08 23.01 0.72
C ARG A 460 3.95 22.08 -0.10
N VAL A 461 3.81 22.19 -1.43
CA VAL A 461 4.70 21.54 -2.39
C VAL A 461 5.06 22.58 -3.44
N GLY A 462 6.30 23.05 -3.43
CA GLY A 462 6.71 24.17 -4.27
C GLY A 462 5.91 25.44 -3.97
N ALA A 463 5.32 26.04 -4.98
CA ALA A 463 4.45 27.21 -4.88
C ALA A 463 3.03 26.89 -4.38
N ASP A 464 2.60 25.64 -4.53
CA ASP A 464 1.25 25.20 -4.18
C ASP A 464 1.09 25.00 -2.67
N ALA A 465 -0.06 25.42 -2.13
CA ALA A 465 -0.39 25.28 -0.73
C ALA A 465 -1.75 24.61 -0.54
N THR A 466 -1.84 23.67 0.40
CA THR A 466 -3.07 22.94 0.71
C THR A 466 -3.42 23.10 2.17
N ALA A 467 -4.59 23.66 2.46
CA ALA A 467 -5.14 23.77 3.81
C ALA A 467 -5.69 22.42 4.28
N ALA A 468 -5.55 22.15 5.57
CA ALA A 468 -6.22 21.07 6.26
C ALA A 468 -7.72 21.36 6.45
N ASN A 469 -8.49 20.33 6.82
CA ASN A 469 -9.91 20.50 7.13
C ASN A 469 -10.34 19.54 8.23
N ALA A 470 -10.46 20.06 9.45
CA ALA A 470 -10.89 19.30 10.61
C ALA A 470 -12.36 18.81 10.51
N ALA A 471 -13.15 19.39 9.60
CA ALA A 471 -14.56 19.02 9.39
C ALA A 471 -14.77 17.88 8.39
N LEU A 472 -13.68 17.30 7.81
CA LEU A 472 -13.80 16.18 6.85
C LEU A 472 -14.64 15.04 7.41
N GLY A 473 -15.66 14.62 6.64
CA GLY A 473 -16.48 13.46 6.92
C GLY A 473 -15.83 12.14 6.50
N LEU A 474 -16.54 11.04 6.73
CA LEU A 474 -16.12 9.72 6.25
C LEU A 474 -16.17 9.64 4.72
N GLU A 475 -15.30 8.85 4.12
CA GLU A 475 -15.51 8.33 2.77
C GLU A 475 -16.29 7.02 2.87
N THR A 476 -17.38 6.87 2.10
CA THR A 476 -18.22 5.68 2.13
C THR A 476 -18.42 5.11 0.75
N LEU A 477 -18.15 3.83 0.59
CA LEU A 477 -18.29 3.10 -0.67
C LEU A 477 -19.56 2.25 -0.67
N LYS A 478 -20.22 2.23 -1.82
CA LYS A 478 -21.17 1.20 -2.23
C LYS A 478 -20.84 0.73 -3.64
N GLY A 479 -20.88 -0.58 -3.88
CA GLY A 479 -20.51 -1.12 -5.18
C GLY A 479 -21.14 -2.48 -5.43
N PHE A 480 -21.15 -2.85 -6.70
CA PHE A 480 -21.53 -4.17 -7.16
C PHE A 480 -20.68 -4.57 -8.37
N GLU A 481 -20.54 -5.87 -8.56
CA GLU A 481 -19.79 -6.46 -9.66
C GLU A 481 -20.43 -7.76 -10.16
N GLY A 482 -20.17 -8.07 -11.42
CA GLY A 482 -20.52 -9.36 -12.03
C GLY A 482 -19.35 -9.86 -12.85
N SER A 483 -19.06 -11.15 -12.79
CA SER A 483 -17.92 -11.75 -13.48
C SER A 483 -18.30 -13.07 -14.12
N ILE A 484 -17.62 -13.37 -15.24
CA ILE A 484 -17.55 -14.70 -15.84
C ILE A 484 -16.10 -15.19 -15.75
N ASN A 485 -15.94 -16.42 -15.25
CA ASN A 485 -14.64 -17.08 -15.18
C ASN A 485 -14.71 -18.34 -16.07
N VAL A 486 -13.75 -18.46 -16.97
CA VAL A 486 -13.66 -19.60 -17.90
C VAL A 486 -12.31 -20.28 -17.71
N ARG A 487 -12.34 -21.60 -17.56
CA ARG A 487 -11.15 -22.46 -17.50
C ARG A 487 -11.09 -23.34 -18.73
N ALA A 488 -9.94 -23.40 -19.39
CA ALA A 488 -9.68 -24.30 -20.51
C ALA A 488 -8.40 -25.10 -20.21
N GLY A 489 -8.55 -26.31 -19.69
CA GLY A 489 -7.45 -27.05 -19.09
C GLY A 489 -6.83 -26.27 -17.91
N LYS A 490 -5.55 -25.90 -18.04
CA LYS A 490 -4.83 -25.09 -17.03
C LYS A 490 -4.93 -23.57 -17.29
N ALA A 491 -5.50 -23.16 -18.43
CA ALA A 491 -5.70 -21.74 -18.73
C ALA A 491 -6.93 -21.21 -18.01
N ALA A 492 -6.86 -19.98 -17.55
CA ALA A 492 -7.95 -19.27 -16.86
C ALA A 492 -8.12 -17.87 -17.44
N LEU A 493 -9.37 -17.49 -17.68
CA LEU A 493 -9.79 -16.16 -18.09
C LEU A 493 -10.88 -15.68 -17.13
N SER A 494 -10.77 -14.46 -16.62
CA SER A 494 -11.81 -13.78 -15.85
C SER A 494 -12.14 -12.45 -16.49
N LEU A 495 -13.42 -12.17 -16.68
CA LEU A 495 -13.95 -10.87 -17.10
C LEU A 495 -14.92 -10.38 -16.07
N THR A 496 -14.66 -9.19 -15.50
CA THR A 496 -15.46 -8.58 -14.44
C THR A 496 -15.93 -7.21 -14.90
N ALA A 497 -17.25 -6.95 -14.83
CA ALA A 497 -17.82 -5.62 -14.93
C ALA A 497 -18.23 -5.13 -13.53
N PHE A 498 -18.00 -3.85 -13.23
CA PHE A 498 -18.30 -3.31 -11.92
C PHE A 498 -18.80 -1.86 -11.97
N ARG A 499 -19.50 -1.48 -10.91
CA ARG A 499 -19.86 -0.08 -10.62
C ARG A 499 -19.64 0.19 -9.15
N ASN A 500 -18.94 1.29 -8.85
CA ASN A 500 -18.66 1.78 -7.51
C ASN A 500 -19.06 3.24 -7.39
N GLN A 501 -19.56 3.63 -6.23
CA GLN A 501 -19.78 5.01 -5.86
C GLN A 501 -19.13 5.26 -4.50
N LEU A 502 -18.19 6.21 -4.48
CA LEU A 502 -17.50 6.66 -3.27
C LEU A 502 -18.07 8.01 -2.85
N ASP A 503 -19.01 8.00 -1.93
CA ASP A 503 -19.65 9.19 -1.39
C ASP A 503 -18.69 9.90 -0.41
N GLY A 504 -18.68 11.23 -0.43
CA GLY A 504 -17.84 12.06 0.43
C GLY A 504 -16.34 11.87 0.19
N ALA A 505 -15.93 11.59 -1.04
CA ALA A 505 -14.52 11.36 -1.37
C ALA A 505 -13.66 12.59 -1.03
N ILE A 506 -12.56 12.37 -0.30
CA ILE A 506 -11.64 13.45 0.07
C ILE A 506 -10.73 13.78 -1.11
N ALA A 507 -10.79 15.03 -1.55
CA ALA A 507 -9.98 15.57 -2.64
C ALA A 507 -9.25 16.86 -2.21
N ASN A 508 -8.13 17.16 -2.88
CA ASN A 508 -7.47 18.45 -2.77
C ASN A 508 -8.10 19.40 -3.78
N VAL A 509 -9.12 20.16 -3.36
CA VAL A 509 -9.92 21.03 -4.25
C VAL A 509 -9.21 22.35 -4.43
N THR A 510 -8.94 22.75 -5.68
CA THR A 510 -8.38 24.05 -6.02
C THR A 510 -9.42 25.15 -5.80
N LEU A 511 -9.13 26.10 -4.91
CA LEU A 511 -10.02 27.19 -4.51
C LEU A 511 -9.52 28.57 -4.93
N GLY A 512 -8.25 28.69 -5.36
CA GLY A 512 -7.68 29.96 -5.78
C GLY A 512 -6.26 29.81 -6.31
N ALA A 513 -5.76 30.91 -6.86
CA ALA A 513 -4.40 31.02 -7.39
C ALA A 513 -3.69 32.24 -6.78
N GLY A 514 -2.35 32.15 -6.67
CA GLY A 514 -1.50 33.28 -6.29
C GLY A 514 -1.27 34.28 -7.43
N PRO A 515 -0.78 35.51 -7.10
CA PRO A 515 -0.32 35.95 -5.79
C PRO A 515 -1.46 36.40 -4.85
N ALA A 516 -1.66 35.73 -3.73
CA ALA A 516 -2.67 36.08 -2.74
C ALA A 516 -2.36 35.47 -1.36
N VAL A 517 -2.97 35.99 -0.30
CA VAL A 517 -2.90 35.43 1.04
C VAL A 517 -4.16 34.65 1.34
N PHE A 518 -4.01 33.39 1.74
CA PHE A 518 -5.12 32.49 2.06
C PHE A 518 -5.09 32.04 3.53
N PRO A 519 -6.26 31.74 4.12
CA PRO A 519 -6.34 31.22 5.47
C PRO A 519 -5.49 29.96 5.69
N GLN A 520 -4.96 29.73 6.88
CA GLN A 520 -4.13 28.60 7.32
C GLN A 520 -2.79 28.43 6.58
N VAL A 521 -2.69 28.79 5.31
CA VAL A 521 -1.49 28.57 4.51
C VAL A 521 -0.68 29.86 4.27
N GLY A 522 -1.27 31.04 4.43
CA GLY A 522 -0.62 32.34 4.21
C GLY A 522 -0.43 32.67 2.73
N PHE A 523 0.66 33.35 2.38
CA PHE A 523 0.91 33.83 1.02
C PHE A 523 1.19 32.68 0.04
N VAL A 524 0.50 32.65 -1.08
CA VAL A 524 0.74 31.79 -2.25
C VAL A 524 1.29 32.67 -3.36
N ALA A 525 2.46 32.33 -3.89
CA ALA A 525 3.14 33.12 -4.91
C ALA A 525 2.43 33.02 -6.28
N ALA A 526 2.79 33.90 -7.19
CA ALA A 526 2.34 33.82 -8.59
C ALA A 526 2.73 32.46 -9.20
N GLY A 527 1.81 31.86 -9.95
CA GLY A 527 1.95 30.52 -10.53
C GLY A 527 1.65 29.36 -9.54
N GLY A 528 1.51 29.64 -8.25
CA GLY A 528 1.04 28.66 -7.27
C GLY A 528 -0.48 28.64 -7.12
N VAL A 529 -1.02 27.54 -6.60
CA VAL A 529 -2.44 27.36 -6.32
C VAL A 529 -2.72 27.13 -4.85
N PHE A 530 -3.86 27.65 -4.39
CA PHE A 530 -4.41 27.37 -3.09
C PHE A 530 -5.44 26.25 -3.19
N ARG A 531 -5.25 25.20 -2.41
CA ARG A 531 -6.19 24.08 -2.29
C ARG A 531 -6.66 23.93 -0.86
N GLN A 532 -7.80 23.30 -0.71
CA GLN A 532 -8.26 22.78 0.58
C GLN A 532 -8.70 21.33 0.42
N ARG A 533 -8.49 20.52 1.44
CA ARG A 533 -9.09 19.19 1.51
C ARG A 533 -10.57 19.30 1.76
N LEU A 534 -11.39 18.83 0.83
CA LEU A 534 -12.85 18.82 0.96
C LEU A 534 -13.37 17.42 0.63
N ASN A 535 -14.53 17.08 1.21
CA ASN A 535 -15.31 15.97 0.70
C ASN A 535 -16.06 16.47 -0.54
N VAL A 536 -15.81 15.89 -1.72
CA VAL A 536 -16.68 16.04 -2.89
C VAL A 536 -17.91 15.15 -2.70
N ASP A 537 -18.99 15.44 -3.43
CA ASP A 537 -20.26 14.72 -3.23
C ASP A 537 -20.07 13.21 -3.45
N ALA A 538 -19.46 12.83 -4.59
CA ALA A 538 -19.08 11.43 -4.86
C ALA A 538 -17.97 11.31 -5.91
N ILE A 539 -17.40 10.11 -6.03
CA ILE A 539 -16.71 9.63 -7.24
C ILE A 539 -17.50 8.42 -7.74
N ASP A 540 -18.12 8.55 -8.91
CA ASP A 540 -18.78 7.46 -9.63
C ASP A 540 -17.77 6.76 -10.52
N VAL A 541 -17.65 5.44 -10.41
CA VAL A 541 -16.75 4.63 -11.23
C VAL A 541 -17.51 3.45 -11.82
N LYS A 542 -17.41 3.27 -13.12
CA LYS A 542 -17.81 2.05 -13.83
C LYS A 542 -16.64 1.53 -14.65
N GLY A 543 -16.55 0.22 -14.78
CA GLY A 543 -15.42 -0.33 -15.51
C GLY A 543 -15.55 -1.81 -15.83
N VAL A 544 -14.59 -2.26 -16.61
CA VAL A 544 -14.39 -3.66 -16.97
C VAL A 544 -12.93 -4.04 -16.71
N GLU A 545 -12.74 -5.19 -16.08
CA GLU A 545 -11.43 -5.78 -15.81
C GLU A 545 -11.37 -7.15 -16.44
N ALA A 546 -10.24 -7.44 -17.11
CA ALA A 546 -9.95 -8.76 -17.66
C ALA A 546 -8.62 -9.28 -17.12
N THR A 547 -8.58 -10.54 -16.71
CA THR A 547 -7.34 -11.23 -16.32
C THR A 547 -7.26 -12.56 -17.03
N ALA A 548 -6.07 -12.90 -17.54
CA ALA A 548 -5.81 -14.15 -18.20
C ALA A 548 -4.52 -14.78 -17.68
N THR A 549 -4.53 -16.08 -17.45
CA THR A 549 -3.33 -16.87 -17.15
C THR A 549 -3.36 -18.11 -18.04
N VAL A 550 -2.31 -18.28 -18.85
CA VAL A 550 -2.19 -19.37 -19.82
C VAL A 550 -0.84 -20.07 -19.60
N PRO A 551 -0.80 -21.19 -18.88
CA PRO A 551 0.40 -22.02 -18.80
C PRO A 551 0.57 -22.84 -20.10
N LEU A 552 1.79 -22.87 -20.64
CA LEU A 552 2.17 -23.52 -21.89
C LEU A 552 3.45 -24.34 -21.65
N GLY A 553 3.33 -25.48 -20.98
CA GLY A 553 4.50 -26.26 -20.52
C GLY A 553 5.29 -25.44 -19.46
N ASP A 554 6.56 -25.21 -19.73
CA ASP A 554 7.44 -24.40 -18.89
C ASP A 554 7.21 -22.88 -19.06
N PHE A 555 6.40 -22.48 -20.01
CA PHE A 555 6.03 -21.08 -20.23
C PHE A 555 4.72 -20.74 -19.53
N ARG A 556 4.58 -19.48 -19.15
CA ARG A 556 3.34 -18.92 -18.62
C ARG A 556 3.13 -17.52 -19.17
N LEU A 557 1.97 -17.27 -19.75
CA LEU A 557 1.50 -15.92 -20.05
C LEU A 557 0.49 -15.51 -18.98
N SER A 558 0.72 -14.36 -18.33
CA SER A 558 -0.23 -13.71 -17.44
C SER A 558 -0.49 -12.31 -17.98
N ALA A 559 -1.75 -11.93 -18.11
CA ALA A 559 -2.12 -10.61 -18.59
C ALA A 559 -3.29 -10.05 -17.77
N SER A 560 -3.31 -8.74 -17.59
CA SER A 560 -4.42 -8.03 -16.99
C SER A 560 -4.68 -6.72 -17.71
N TYR A 561 -5.95 -6.31 -17.75
CA TYR A 561 -6.39 -5.07 -18.34
C TYR A 561 -7.57 -4.50 -17.56
N ALA A 562 -7.60 -3.19 -17.37
CA ALA A 562 -8.70 -2.46 -16.80
C ALA A 562 -9.06 -1.26 -17.67
N TYR A 563 -10.34 -1.13 -17.98
CA TYR A 563 -10.97 0.11 -18.42
C TYR A 563 -11.82 0.66 -17.30
N THR A 564 -11.63 1.95 -16.97
CA THR A 564 -12.40 2.62 -15.92
C THR A 564 -12.86 4.00 -16.37
N ASP A 565 -14.15 4.27 -16.24
CA ASP A 565 -14.72 5.62 -16.36
C ASP A 565 -15.06 6.11 -14.95
N ALA A 566 -14.18 6.95 -14.41
CA ALA A 566 -14.31 7.56 -13.08
C ALA A 566 -14.70 9.02 -13.24
N ARG A 567 -15.77 9.46 -12.55
CA ARG A 567 -16.29 10.83 -12.59
C ARG A 567 -16.52 11.38 -11.20
N VAL A 568 -15.99 12.56 -10.94
CA VAL A 568 -16.28 13.32 -9.73
C VAL A 568 -17.69 13.89 -9.85
N ARG A 569 -18.47 13.80 -8.77
CA ARG A 569 -19.69 14.54 -8.56
C ARG A 569 -19.44 15.56 -7.48
N ALA A 570 -19.65 16.82 -7.80
CA ALA A 570 -19.25 17.92 -6.92
C ALA A 570 -20.23 19.09 -7.00
N SER A 571 -20.44 19.71 -5.83
CA SER A 571 -21.24 20.90 -5.65
C SER A 571 -20.50 21.97 -4.84
N GLY A 572 -21.10 23.13 -4.63
CA GLY A 572 -20.53 24.20 -3.83
C GLY A 572 -19.14 24.63 -4.29
N PRO A 573 -18.16 24.78 -3.37
CA PRO A 573 -16.79 25.20 -3.73
C PRO A 573 -16.06 24.20 -4.66
N ALA A 574 -16.49 22.95 -4.67
CA ALA A 574 -15.91 21.90 -5.51
C ALA A 574 -16.58 21.77 -6.89
N LEU A 575 -17.63 22.55 -7.20
CA LEU A 575 -18.37 22.51 -8.47
C LEU A 575 -17.47 22.51 -9.72
N PRO A 576 -16.32 23.20 -9.78
CA PRO A 576 -15.43 23.13 -10.95
C PRO A 576 -14.87 21.74 -11.24
N LEU A 577 -14.99 20.78 -10.32
CA LEU A 577 -14.56 19.39 -10.47
C LEU A 577 -15.66 18.49 -11.00
N ASP A 578 -16.91 18.95 -11.09
CA ASP A 578 -18.04 18.11 -11.52
C ASP A 578 -17.79 17.53 -12.91
N ASP A 579 -18.12 16.24 -13.05
CA ASP A 579 -17.89 15.40 -14.24
C ASP A 579 -16.42 15.25 -14.68
N LYS A 580 -15.45 15.78 -13.93
CA LYS A 580 -14.03 15.57 -14.23
C LYS A 580 -13.57 14.20 -13.72
N ARG A 581 -12.54 13.68 -14.38
CA ARG A 581 -11.84 12.48 -13.90
C ARG A 581 -10.97 12.85 -12.70
N PRO A 582 -10.94 12.03 -11.64
CA PRO A 582 -10.01 12.27 -10.53
C PRO A 582 -8.55 12.37 -10.98
N ALA A 583 -7.77 13.23 -10.33
CA ALA A 583 -6.34 13.36 -10.60
C ALA A 583 -5.61 12.02 -10.47
N GLN A 584 -4.54 11.83 -11.23
CA GLN A 584 -3.69 10.65 -11.22
C GLN A 584 -4.44 9.32 -11.54
N THR A 585 -5.53 9.39 -12.30
CA THR A 585 -6.41 8.25 -12.57
C THR A 585 -6.54 8.04 -14.08
N PRO A 586 -5.81 7.06 -14.69
CA PRO A 586 -5.95 6.74 -16.12
C PRO A 586 -7.25 5.99 -16.40
N ALA A 587 -7.76 6.12 -17.64
CA ALA A 587 -8.91 5.33 -18.09
C ALA A 587 -8.54 3.89 -18.42
N HIS A 588 -7.34 3.68 -18.90
CA HIS A 588 -6.86 2.40 -19.38
C HIS A 588 -5.57 2.02 -18.66
N GLN A 589 -5.49 0.82 -18.12
CA GLN A 589 -4.30 0.22 -17.55
C GLN A 589 -4.20 -1.22 -17.99
N GLY A 590 -2.98 -1.73 -18.11
CA GLY A 590 -2.77 -3.13 -18.41
C GLY A 590 -1.36 -3.58 -18.12
N SER A 591 -1.19 -4.87 -17.92
CA SER A 591 0.09 -5.55 -17.80
C SER A 591 0.05 -6.88 -18.53
N ALA A 592 1.20 -7.33 -18.98
CA ALA A 592 1.40 -8.66 -19.49
C ALA A 592 2.78 -9.16 -19.09
N THR A 593 2.86 -10.39 -18.58
CA THR A 593 4.12 -11.05 -18.23
C THR A 593 4.19 -12.39 -18.93
N PHE A 594 5.24 -12.58 -19.72
CA PHE A 594 5.60 -13.86 -20.30
C PHE A 594 6.80 -14.41 -19.52
N ALA A 595 6.61 -15.53 -18.84
CA ALA A 595 7.61 -16.17 -18.00
C ALA A 595 7.98 -17.55 -18.56
N TYR A 596 9.27 -17.88 -18.50
CA TYR A 596 9.84 -19.20 -18.71
C TYR A 596 10.43 -19.68 -17.39
N ALA A 597 9.87 -20.75 -16.84
CA ALA A 597 10.23 -21.25 -15.51
C ALA A 597 10.23 -22.78 -15.48
N PRO A 598 11.21 -23.43 -16.15
CA PRO A 598 11.37 -24.86 -16.09
C PRO A 598 11.78 -25.32 -14.68
N ALA A 599 11.56 -26.57 -14.34
CA ALA A 599 11.94 -27.16 -13.07
C ALA A 599 13.46 -27.05 -12.78
N SER A 600 14.28 -27.03 -13.82
CA SER A 600 15.74 -26.85 -13.74
C SER A 600 16.23 -26.04 -14.93
N GLY A 601 17.43 -25.43 -14.80
CA GLY A 601 18.04 -24.65 -15.88
C GLY A 601 17.75 -23.15 -15.81
N PRO A 602 17.92 -22.43 -16.93
CA PRO A 602 17.66 -21.02 -17.04
C PRO A 602 16.17 -20.69 -16.80
N GLN A 603 15.89 -19.56 -16.19
CA GLN A 603 14.55 -19.03 -15.97
C GLN A 603 14.54 -17.56 -16.35
N GLY A 604 13.39 -17.03 -16.71
CA GLY A 604 13.27 -15.62 -16.99
C GLY A 604 11.84 -15.16 -17.21
N SER A 605 11.66 -13.86 -17.23
CA SER A 605 10.38 -13.24 -17.60
C SER A 605 10.59 -11.91 -18.29
N VAL A 606 9.63 -11.57 -19.15
CA VAL A 606 9.49 -10.23 -19.73
C VAL A 606 8.12 -9.72 -19.32
N SER A 607 8.09 -8.50 -18.81
CA SER A 607 6.86 -7.85 -18.33
C SER A 607 6.64 -6.52 -19.04
N ILE A 608 5.43 -6.29 -19.47
CA ILE A 608 4.94 -5.06 -20.09
C ILE A 608 4.00 -4.38 -19.12
N GLY A 609 4.18 -3.07 -18.92
CA GLY A 609 3.27 -2.22 -18.19
C GLY A 609 2.73 -1.11 -19.09
N TYR A 610 1.42 -0.88 -19.06
CA TYR A 610 0.75 0.21 -19.77
C TYR A 610 -0.12 1.01 -18.81
N ALA A 611 0.07 2.33 -18.81
CA ALA A 611 -0.82 3.27 -18.16
C ALA A 611 -1.24 4.35 -19.16
N GLY A 612 -2.53 4.54 -19.35
CA GLY A 612 -3.11 5.55 -20.22
C GLY A 612 -2.79 6.97 -19.75
N ALA A 613 -3.13 7.95 -20.58
CA ALA A 613 -3.01 9.36 -20.20
C ALA A 613 -3.93 9.68 -19.00
N GLN A 614 -3.47 10.58 -18.14
CA GLN A 614 -4.18 11.04 -16.95
C GLN A 614 -3.88 12.52 -16.69
N PHE A 615 -4.38 13.07 -15.60
CA PHE A 615 -4.10 14.46 -15.24
C PHE A 615 -3.39 14.54 -13.89
N GLU A 616 -2.46 15.48 -13.76
CA GLU A 616 -1.77 15.76 -12.48
C GLU A 616 -2.71 16.40 -11.47
N ASP A 617 -3.56 17.31 -11.93
CA ASP A 617 -4.39 18.19 -11.10
C ASP A 617 -5.89 17.88 -11.22
N ASP A 618 -6.62 18.32 -10.22
CA ASP A 618 -8.07 18.19 -10.09
C ASP A 618 -8.84 18.92 -11.21
N LEU A 619 -8.35 20.06 -11.66
CA LEU A 619 -8.98 20.85 -12.74
C LEU A 619 -8.68 20.33 -14.15
N GLN A 620 -7.83 19.31 -14.31
CA GLN A 620 -7.41 18.70 -15.58
C GLN A 620 -6.67 19.67 -16.51
N THR A 621 -5.90 20.59 -15.96
CA THR A 621 -5.11 21.54 -16.72
C THR A 621 -3.75 20.99 -17.14
N ARG A 622 -3.21 19.99 -16.42
CA ARG A 622 -1.88 19.42 -16.63
C ARG A 622 -2.00 17.92 -16.96
N ARG A 623 -1.86 17.63 -18.25
CA ARG A 623 -2.01 16.28 -18.77
C ARG A 623 -0.69 15.51 -18.66
N LEU A 624 -0.71 14.36 -18.01
CA LEU A 624 0.36 13.36 -18.02
C LEU A 624 0.17 12.42 -19.22
N PRO A 625 1.17 12.24 -20.09
CA PRO A 625 1.05 11.36 -21.25
C PRO A 625 0.91 9.90 -20.83
N LYS A 626 0.45 9.05 -21.76
CA LYS A 626 0.49 7.59 -21.58
C LYS A 626 1.92 7.11 -21.40
N ALA A 627 2.12 5.99 -20.74
CA ALA A 627 3.41 5.34 -20.59
C ALA A 627 3.28 3.84 -20.91
N PHE A 628 4.30 3.33 -21.61
CA PHE A 628 4.45 1.93 -21.95
C PHE A 628 5.86 1.50 -21.55
N THR A 629 6.00 0.61 -20.59
CA THR A 629 7.29 0.18 -20.08
C THR A 629 7.49 -1.32 -20.30
N LEU A 630 8.71 -1.70 -20.61
CA LEU A 630 9.14 -3.08 -20.74
C LEU A 630 10.23 -3.36 -19.70
N GLY A 631 10.06 -4.42 -18.93
CA GLY A 631 11.06 -4.93 -17.99
C GLY A 631 11.33 -6.42 -18.22
N GLY A 632 12.45 -6.92 -17.72
CA GLY A 632 12.77 -8.32 -17.85
C GLY A 632 13.75 -8.81 -16.80
N VAL A 633 13.75 -10.10 -16.56
CA VAL A 633 14.70 -10.81 -15.70
C VAL A 633 15.10 -12.13 -16.36
N VAL A 634 16.41 -12.44 -16.28
CA VAL A 634 16.98 -13.72 -16.67
C VAL A 634 17.83 -14.23 -15.53
N SER A 635 17.66 -15.50 -15.20
CA SER A 635 18.35 -16.19 -14.12
C SER A 635 18.92 -17.50 -14.62
N VAL A 636 20.24 -17.69 -14.54
CA VAL A 636 20.96 -18.87 -15.03
C VAL A 636 21.67 -19.56 -13.88
N PRO A 637 21.51 -20.87 -13.67
CA PRO A 637 22.26 -21.59 -12.64
C PRO A 637 23.76 -21.61 -13.00
N LEU A 638 24.62 -21.36 -12.00
CA LEU A 638 26.08 -21.47 -12.12
C LEU A 638 26.56 -22.79 -11.49
N PHE A 639 26.19 -23.04 -10.26
CA PHE A 639 26.48 -24.27 -9.51
C PHE A 639 25.40 -24.47 -8.43
N ALA A 640 25.48 -25.57 -7.67
CA ALA A 640 24.42 -25.96 -6.72
C ALA A 640 23.96 -24.81 -5.82
N GLY A 641 22.70 -24.39 -5.99
CA GLY A 641 22.04 -23.34 -5.24
C GLY A 641 22.43 -21.90 -5.62
N VAL A 642 23.41 -21.68 -6.51
CA VAL A 642 23.85 -20.33 -6.94
C VAL A 642 23.41 -20.07 -8.37
N ARG A 643 22.85 -18.88 -8.60
CA ARG A 643 22.41 -18.42 -9.94
C ARG A 643 22.97 -17.02 -10.19
N ILE A 644 23.34 -16.75 -11.43
CA ILE A 644 23.55 -15.38 -11.92
C ILE A 644 22.22 -14.84 -12.44
N VAL A 645 21.93 -13.60 -12.10
CA VAL A 645 20.65 -12.95 -12.44
C VAL A 645 20.93 -11.59 -13.05
N ALA A 646 20.38 -11.37 -14.26
CA ALA A 646 20.35 -10.07 -14.90
C ALA A 646 18.90 -9.56 -14.90
N ARG A 647 18.69 -8.28 -14.56
CA ARG A 647 17.38 -7.62 -14.56
C ARG A 647 17.49 -6.31 -15.34
N ALA A 648 16.40 -5.93 -16.01
CA ALA A 648 16.31 -4.67 -16.71
C ALA A 648 14.92 -4.06 -16.51
N GLU A 649 14.87 -2.78 -16.16
CA GLU A 649 13.66 -1.99 -16.00
C GLU A 649 13.62 -0.94 -17.10
N ASN A 650 12.41 -0.66 -17.64
CA ASN A 650 12.20 0.33 -18.70
C ASN A 650 13.22 0.20 -19.84
N ILE A 651 13.31 -0.98 -20.45
CA ILE A 651 14.36 -1.38 -21.41
C ILE A 651 14.48 -0.40 -22.58
N PHE A 652 13.39 0.23 -22.99
CA PHE A 652 13.38 1.18 -24.12
C PHE A 652 13.60 2.64 -23.69
N ASP A 653 13.89 2.90 -22.40
CA ASP A 653 14.06 4.23 -21.84
C ASP A 653 12.87 5.17 -22.12
N GLU A 654 11.66 4.61 -22.06
CA GLU A 654 10.43 5.38 -22.25
C GLU A 654 10.36 6.53 -21.23
N LYS A 655 10.08 7.72 -21.72
CA LYS A 655 9.91 8.90 -20.87
C LYS A 655 8.60 8.82 -20.09
N VAL A 656 8.63 8.28 -18.90
CA VAL A 656 7.47 8.23 -18.01
C VAL A 656 7.36 9.55 -17.24
N VAL A 657 6.38 10.38 -17.58
CA VAL A 657 6.09 11.61 -16.82
C VAL A 657 5.22 11.24 -15.62
N SER A 658 5.76 11.34 -14.42
CA SER A 658 5.10 10.97 -13.17
C SER A 658 4.37 12.13 -12.48
N GLY A 659 4.71 13.36 -12.84
CA GLY A 659 4.10 14.58 -12.33
C GLY A 659 4.42 15.79 -13.20
N ILE A 660 3.62 16.87 -13.08
CA ILE A 660 3.88 18.18 -13.68
C ILE A 660 3.52 19.24 -12.65
N SER A 661 4.49 20.09 -12.28
CA SER A 661 4.25 21.19 -11.34
C SER A 661 3.31 22.25 -11.91
N SER A 662 2.81 23.16 -11.07
CA SER A 662 2.03 24.33 -11.52
C SER A 662 2.79 25.28 -12.46
N THR A 663 4.12 25.22 -12.45
CA THR A 663 4.99 25.98 -13.35
C THR A 663 5.39 25.22 -14.61
N GLY A 664 4.81 24.05 -14.87
CA GLY A 664 5.06 23.25 -16.07
C GLY A 664 6.32 22.38 -16.04
N VAL A 665 7.02 22.31 -14.89
CA VAL A 665 8.19 21.43 -14.73
C VAL A 665 7.73 19.99 -14.55
N GLU A 666 8.26 19.10 -15.38
CA GLU A 666 7.94 17.67 -15.35
C GLU A 666 8.77 16.93 -14.30
N ASP A 667 8.14 15.96 -13.62
CA ASP A 667 8.82 14.92 -12.83
C ASP A 667 8.83 13.61 -13.64
N LEU A 668 9.97 12.94 -13.70
CA LEU A 668 10.18 11.69 -14.42
C LEU A 668 10.05 10.48 -13.48
N GLY A 669 9.52 9.40 -14.00
CA GLY A 669 9.57 8.06 -13.42
C GLY A 669 10.93 7.39 -13.67
N THR A 670 11.03 6.10 -13.32
CA THR A 670 12.26 5.30 -13.42
C THR A 670 12.73 5.18 -14.88
N PRO A 671 13.95 5.67 -15.19
CA PRO A 671 14.55 5.52 -16.52
C PRO A 671 15.06 4.09 -16.71
N GLN A 672 15.59 3.79 -17.91
CA GLN A 672 16.27 2.53 -18.17
C GLN A 672 17.28 2.21 -17.04
N THR A 673 17.14 1.01 -16.45
CA THR A 673 17.94 0.57 -15.31
C THR A 673 18.31 -0.90 -15.47
N PHE A 674 19.59 -1.21 -15.37
CA PHE A 674 20.12 -2.56 -15.46
C PHE A 674 20.68 -3.01 -14.12
N TRP A 675 20.57 -4.30 -13.85
CA TRP A 675 21.08 -4.95 -12.65
C TRP A 675 21.73 -6.27 -13.02
N LEU A 676 22.86 -6.56 -12.40
CA LEU A 676 23.52 -7.85 -12.47
C LEU A 676 23.87 -8.31 -11.05
N GLY A 677 23.63 -9.58 -10.77
CA GLY A 677 23.89 -10.08 -9.44
C GLY A 677 23.89 -11.60 -9.33
N LEU A 678 24.11 -12.03 -8.12
CA LEU A 678 24.09 -13.43 -7.73
C LEU A 678 22.98 -13.67 -6.71
N THR A 679 22.36 -14.85 -6.81
CA THR A 679 21.42 -15.35 -5.81
C THR A 679 21.84 -16.73 -5.34
N LEU A 680 21.75 -16.97 -4.05
CA LEU A 680 21.93 -18.27 -3.40
C LEU A 680 20.58 -18.71 -2.82
N ALA A 681 20.21 -19.96 -3.03
CA ALA A 681 19.07 -20.62 -2.40
C ALA A 681 19.45 -22.08 -2.08
N ARG A 682 19.38 -22.44 -0.80
CA ARG A 682 19.67 -23.80 -0.27
C ARG A 682 18.62 -24.24 0.73
#